data_b1a64e88ef239a18e9e823ccf17e32ec
#
_entry.id   b1a64e88ef239a18e9e823ccf17e32ec
#
_cell.length_a   1.000
_cell.length_b   1.000
_cell.length_c   1.000
_cell.angle_alpha   90.00
_cell.angle_beta   90.00
_cell.angle_gamma   90.00
#
_symmetry.space_group_name_H-M   'P 1'
#
loop_
_entity.id
_entity.type
_entity.pdbx_description
1 polymer ?
#
loop_
_entity_poly.entity_id
_entity_poly.type
_entity_poly.pdbx_seq_one_letter_code
_entity_poly.pdbx_strand_id
1 'polypeptide(L)'
;MDIIQILAQELNKDPRHVANVVQLLDEGNTIPFIARYRKELHGAMDDTSLRTLEERLNYLRGLQERRETVKAAIEDQGKLTEELAAAIDAAQTLAEVEDLYRPYKQKRRTRATVAREKGLAPLAEVLFAQAPDCPDPLTEAEKYVDPEKGVETAEDALAGAGDIIAEQISDDADLRKKLRELLMKNGKLTSAAATDEDTVYRLYYDFSQPLSRLQGHQILAINRGEKEEKLKVSVELDRDLALRTVRRHVVVPGSAAMEFVKAAAEDAYDRLLFPSLEREARSALTDTASEGAIGQFALNLRPLLMQPPVKGKVTMGLDPGYRMGCKVAVVDGTGKVLDTAVVYPTYGERQKREAINLLSKLIKKHKIEHIAIGNGTASRETEQMAVELIRQVNDAGAHVSYMIVSEAGASVYSASPLAAEEFPQYDVNLRSAVSIARRLQDPLAELVKIDPKAIGVGQYQHDMPPKRLDEALNGVVEDCVNAVGVDVNTASPSLLQRVSGLNATTAKNVVAYREENGPFTSRAQLKKVPKLGPKAFQQCAGFLRVPESKSVLDNTAVHPESYDAAKQLLELTGHSLVDVQAGKLTDLPAKVKAYGEEKAAAAIGVGVPTLRDVVGELMKPGRDIRDDLPQPILRTDVLEMKDLKPGMVLTGTVRNVIDFGVFVDIGVHQDGLVHISQVADKFIKHPSEVVSVGDVVKVVVLEVDEKKKRISLSMKQAPAFS
;
A
#
# COMPACT_ATOMS: atom_id res chain seq x y z
N MET A 1 -0.06 -25.36 -16.47
CA MET A 1 -0.99 -24.28 -16.08
C MET A 1 -0.87 -23.15 -17.10
N ASP A 2 -1.96 -22.70 -17.66
CA ASP A 2 -1.95 -21.52 -18.54
C ASP A 2 -2.15 -20.26 -17.69
N ILE A 3 -1.02 -19.68 -17.26
CA ILE A 3 -0.99 -18.50 -16.40
C ILE A 3 -1.64 -17.28 -17.09
N ILE A 4 -1.48 -17.16 -18.41
CA ILE A 4 -2.05 -16.04 -19.18
C ILE A 4 -3.59 -16.09 -19.13
N GLN A 5 -4.18 -17.27 -19.35
CA GLN A 5 -5.63 -17.44 -19.31
C GLN A 5 -6.19 -17.19 -17.90
N ILE A 6 -5.51 -17.68 -16.88
CA ILE A 6 -5.93 -17.47 -15.48
C ILE A 6 -5.92 -15.95 -15.16
N LEU A 7 -4.82 -15.26 -15.46
CA LEU A 7 -4.71 -13.83 -15.25
C LEU A 7 -5.77 -13.04 -16.02
N ALA A 8 -6.00 -13.40 -17.27
CA ALA A 8 -7.00 -12.75 -18.11
C ALA A 8 -8.42 -12.87 -17.51
N GLN A 9 -8.77 -14.06 -17.01
CA GLN A 9 -10.05 -14.30 -16.35
C GLN A 9 -10.18 -13.55 -15.01
N GLU A 10 -9.17 -13.67 -14.14
CA GLU A 10 -9.18 -13.02 -12.83
C GLU A 10 -9.26 -11.49 -12.92
N LEU A 11 -8.53 -10.89 -13.86
CA LEU A 11 -8.46 -9.44 -14.04
C LEU A 11 -9.52 -8.91 -15.02
N ASN A 12 -10.30 -9.78 -15.64
CA ASN A 12 -11.25 -9.44 -16.69
C ASN A 12 -10.61 -8.60 -17.82
N LYS A 13 -9.48 -9.10 -18.36
CA LYS A 13 -8.70 -8.49 -19.42
C LYS A 13 -8.54 -9.41 -20.62
N ASP A 14 -8.28 -8.82 -21.80
CA ASP A 14 -7.98 -9.59 -23.01
C ASP A 14 -6.70 -10.41 -22.82
N PRO A 15 -6.70 -11.73 -23.09
CA PRO A 15 -5.51 -12.58 -22.94
C PRO A 15 -4.30 -12.10 -23.75
N ARG A 16 -4.51 -11.47 -24.89
CA ARG A 16 -3.41 -10.91 -25.73
C ARG A 16 -2.73 -9.75 -25.03
N HIS A 17 -3.49 -8.86 -24.41
CA HIS A 17 -2.95 -7.75 -23.63
C HIS A 17 -2.21 -8.25 -22.39
N VAL A 18 -2.74 -9.26 -21.71
CA VAL A 18 -2.05 -9.89 -20.58
C VAL A 18 -0.75 -10.53 -21.01
N ALA A 19 -0.73 -11.28 -22.13
CA ALA A 19 0.50 -11.87 -22.66
C ALA A 19 1.56 -10.82 -23.02
N ASN A 20 1.15 -9.72 -23.64
CA ASN A 20 2.04 -8.60 -23.94
C ASN A 20 2.66 -7.99 -22.67
N VAL A 21 1.87 -7.78 -21.62
CA VAL A 21 2.36 -7.24 -20.35
C VAL A 21 3.36 -8.19 -19.71
N VAL A 22 3.05 -9.49 -19.67
CA VAL A 22 3.96 -10.51 -19.12
C VAL A 22 5.29 -10.49 -19.88
N GLN A 23 5.26 -10.45 -21.20
CA GLN A 23 6.48 -10.35 -22.04
C GLN A 23 7.26 -9.06 -21.72
N LEU A 24 6.61 -7.91 -21.63
CA LEU A 24 7.25 -6.65 -21.30
C LEU A 24 7.92 -6.68 -19.91
N LEU A 25 7.28 -7.29 -18.93
CA LEU A 25 7.85 -7.49 -17.59
C LEU A 25 9.08 -8.40 -17.64
N ASP A 26 9.02 -9.51 -18.38
CA ASP A 26 10.13 -10.45 -18.54
C ASP A 26 11.32 -9.81 -19.28
N GLU A 27 11.08 -8.86 -20.17
CA GLU A 27 12.09 -8.05 -20.81
C GLU A 27 12.71 -6.98 -19.88
N GLY A 28 12.24 -6.87 -18.64
CA GLY A 28 12.74 -5.95 -17.62
C GLY A 28 12.24 -4.52 -17.75
N ASN A 29 11.08 -4.31 -18.37
CA ASN A 29 10.44 -3.00 -18.38
C ASN A 29 9.77 -2.73 -17.02
N THR A 30 9.82 -1.50 -16.58
CA THR A 30 9.18 -1.06 -15.35
C THR A 30 7.67 -0.82 -15.54
N ILE A 31 6.88 -0.92 -14.46
CA ILE A 31 5.44 -0.64 -14.52
C ILE A 31 5.14 0.78 -15.03
N PRO A 32 5.78 1.85 -14.54
CA PRO A 32 5.52 3.19 -15.07
C PRO A 32 5.79 3.33 -16.56
N PHE A 33 6.87 2.71 -17.04
CA PHE A 33 7.19 2.73 -18.47
C PHE A 33 6.14 1.98 -19.31
N ILE A 34 5.73 0.80 -18.89
CA ILE A 34 4.67 0.03 -19.56
C ILE A 34 3.37 0.85 -19.59
N ALA A 35 2.95 1.37 -18.43
CA ALA A 35 1.71 2.13 -18.29
C ALA A 35 1.67 3.35 -19.23
N ARG A 36 2.77 4.07 -19.34
CA ARG A 36 2.84 5.31 -20.10
C ARG A 36 3.15 5.10 -21.59
N TYR A 37 4.09 4.23 -21.92
CA TYR A 37 4.70 4.16 -23.26
C TYR A 37 4.41 2.86 -24.03
N ARG A 38 3.57 1.98 -23.51
CA ARG A 38 3.18 0.72 -24.17
C ARG A 38 1.67 0.47 -24.15
N LYS A 39 0.88 1.55 -24.21
CA LYS A 39 -0.59 1.51 -24.09
C LYS A 39 -1.27 0.63 -25.11
N GLU A 40 -0.78 0.60 -26.32
CA GLU A 40 -1.33 -0.23 -27.40
C GLU A 40 -1.19 -1.71 -27.09
N LEU A 41 -0.12 -2.10 -26.38
CA LEU A 41 0.16 -3.49 -26.03
C LEU A 41 -0.65 -3.99 -24.84
N HIS A 42 -0.95 -3.11 -23.88
CA HIS A 42 -1.65 -3.52 -22.65
C HIS A 42 -3.13 -3.11 -22.58
N GLY A 43 -3.70 -2.57 -23.66
CA GLY A 43 -5.13 -2.23 -23.74
C GLY A 43 -5.55 -1.17 -22.73
N ALA A 44 -4.72 -0.14 -22.52
CA ALA A 44 -4.96 0.99 -21.63
C ALA A 44 -5.18 0.60 -20.15
N MET A 45 -4.50 -0.43 -19.65
CA MET A 45 -4.44 -0.72 -18.22
C MET A 45 -3.75 0.41 -17.47
N ASP A 46 -4.30 0.79 -16.32
CA ASP A 46 -3.64 1.75 -15.43
C ASP A 46 -2.49 1.10 -14.62
N ASP A 47 -1.69 1.91 -13.96
CA ASP A 47 -0.58 1.47 -13.11
C ASP A 47 -1.04 0.51 -12.00
N THR A 48 -2.20 0.75 -11.40
CA THR A 48 -2.78 -0.13 -10.37
C THR A 48 -3.10 -1.52 -10.93
N SER A 49 -3.75 -1.58 -12.10
CA SER A 49 -4.05 -2.85 -12.79
C SER A 49 -2.78 -3.61 -13.19
N LEU A 50 -1.76 -2.90 -13.67
CA LEU A 50 -0.48 -3.49 -14.05
C LEU A 50 0.28 -4.04 -12.84
N ARG A 51 0.27 -3.34 -11.70
CA ARG A 51 0.86 -3.83 -10.45
C ARG A 51 0.13 -5.05 -9.92
N THR A 52 -1.20 -5.05 -9.95
CA THR A 52 -2.02 -6.21 -9.57
C THR A 52 -1.70 -7.42 -10.47
N LEU A 53 -1.54 -7.20 -11.77
CA LEU A 53 -1.14 -8.24 -12.70
C LEU A 53 0.24 -8.81 -12.36
N GLU A 54 1.24 -7.97 -12.11
CA GLU A 54 2.59 -8.37 -11.73
C GLU A 54 2.60 -9.19 -10.43
N GLU A 55 1.90 -8.73 -9.40
CA GLU A 55 1.77 -9.44 -8.13
C GLU A 55 1.13 -10.82 -8.31
N ARG A 56 0.05 -10.87 -9.07
CA ARG A 56 -0.66 -12.13 -9.33
C ARG A 56 0.15 -13.07 -10.20
N LEU A 57 0.88 -12.55 -11.19
CA LEU A 57 1.82 -13.30 -12.02
C LEU A 57 2.90 -13.97 -11.17
N ASN A 58 3.50 -13.22 -10.25
CA ASN A 58 4.53 -13.73 -9.36
C ASN A 58 3.98 -14.83 -8.44
N TYR A 59 2.75 -14.65 -7.92
CA TYR A 59 2.08 -15.70 -7.15
C TYR A 59 1.86 -16.97 -7.96
N LEU A 60 1.32 -16.88 -9.17
CA LEU A 60 1.03 -18.04 -10.02
C LEU A 60 2.32 -18.77 -10.47
N ARG A 61 3.39 -18.02 -10.73
CA ARG A 61 4.72 -18.59 -11.01
C ARG A 61 5.27 -19.32 -9.79
N GLY A 62 5.15 -18.74 -8.61
CA GLY A 62 5.53 -19.40 -7.36
C GLY A 62 4.71 -20.65 -7.09
N LEU A 63 3.42 -20.64 -7.38
CA LEU A 63 2.55 -21.80 -7.29
C LEU A 63 3.01 -22.91 -8.25
N GLN A 64 3.32 -22.57 -9.50
CA GLN A 64 3.82 -23.53 -10.49
C GLN A 64 5.17 -24.13 -10.07
N GLU A 65 6.10 -23.32 -9.63
CA GLU A 65 7.40 -23.76 -9.11
C GLU A 65 7.21 -24.71 -7.90
N ARG A 66 6.28 -24.38 -7.00
CA ARG A 66 5.98 -25.23 -5.85
C ARG A 66 5.39 -26.58 -6.26
N ARG A 67 4.50 -26.61 -7.26
CA ARG A 67 3.96 -27.86 -7.83
C ARG A 67 5.09 -28.75 -8.33
N GLU A 68 6.02 -28.20 -9.12
CA GLU A 68 7.15 -28.96 -9.67
C GLU A 68 8.06 -29.47 -8.56
N THR A 69 8.39 -28.63 -7.57
CA THR A 69 9.20 -29.00 -6.41
C THR A 69 8.56 -30.15 -5.62
N VAL A 70 7.25 -30.08 -5.39
CA VAL A 70 6.52 -31.11 -4.67
C VAL A 70 6.47 -32.42 -5.45
N LYS A 71 6.19 -32.37 -6.75
CA LYS A 71 6.22 -33.57 -7.62
C LYS A 71 7.59 -34.24 -7.60
N ALA A 72 8.66 -33.46 -7.75
CA ALA A 72 10.04 -33.98 -7.70
C ALA A 72 10.34 -34.64 -6.32
N ALA A 73 9.97 -34.00 -5.23
CA ALA A 73 10.20 -34.51 -3.88
C ALA A 73 9.43 -35.84 -3.62
N ILE A 74 8.26 -36.02 -4.19
CA ILE A 74 7.47 -37.25 -4.08
C ILE A 74 8.06 -38.34 -5.00
N GLU A 75 8.52 -37.96 -6.20
CA GLU A 75 9.14 -38.86 -7.16
C GLU A 75 10.47 -39.43 -6.62
N ASP A 76 11.26 -38.60 -5.96
CA ASP A 76 12.50 -39.03 -5.26
C ASP A 76 12.25 -40.10 -4.20
N GLN A 77 11.04 -40.14 -3.63
CA GLN A 77 10.58 -41.18 -2.72
C GLN A 77 10.01 -42.42 -3.44
N GLY A 78 9.92 -42.39 -4.78
CA GLY A 78 9.32 -43.44 -5.59
C GLY A 78 7.81 -43.60 -5.38
N LYS A 79 7.13 -42.57 -4.96
CA LYS A 79 5.71 -42.58 -4.59
C LYS A 79 4.79 -41.72 -5.49
N LEU A 80 5.35 -41.08 -6.49
CA LEU A 80 4.55 -40.26 -7.41
C LEU A 80 3.77 -41.15 -8.38
N THR A 81 2.45 -41.05 -8.35
CA THR A 81 1.56 -41.69 -9.31
C THR A 81 1.05 -40.68 -10.35
N GLU A 82 0.54 -41.13 -11.48
CA GLU A 82 -0.04 -40.25 -12.50
C GLU A 82 -1.25 -39.50 -11.94
N GLU A 83 -2.09 -40.14 -11.10
CA GLU A 83 -3.24 -39.53 -10.46
C GLU A 83 -2.82 -38.40 -9.48
N LEU A 84 -1.79 -38.65 -8.67
CA LEU A 84 -1.27 -37.68 -7.74
C LEU A 84 -0.63 -36.49 -8.47
N ALA A 85 0.14 -36.75 -9.52
CA ALA A 85 0.71 -35.70 -10.35
C ALA A 85 -0.36 -34.82 -10.99
N ALA A 86 -1.43 -35.45 -11.51
CA ALA A 86 -2.58 -34.72 -12.06
C ALA A 86 -3.31 -33.88 -11.00
N ALA A 87 -3.48 -34.43 -9.79
CA ALA A 87 -4.09 -33.67 -8.66
C ALA A 87 -3.25 -32.45 -8.24
N ILE A 88 -1.92 -32.61 -8.20
CA ILE A 88 -0.98 -31.50 -7.89
C ILE A 88 -1.06 -30.43 -8.98
N ASP A 89 -1.10 -30.83 -10.24
CA ASP A 89 -1.21 -29.91 -11.38
C ASP A 89 -2.57 -29.21 -11.46
N ALA A 90 -3.63 -29.81 -10.92
CA ALA A 90 -4.95 -29.23 -10.84
C ALA A 90 -5.18 -28.32 -9.61
N ALA A 91 -4.30 -28.37 -8.60
CA ALA A 91 -4.41 -27.56 -7.39
C ALA A 91 -4.33 -26.06 -7.73
N GLN A 92 -5.27 -25.27 -7.23
CA GLN A 92 -5.39 -23.85 -7.56
C GLN A 92 -4.71 -22.92 -6.53
N THR A 93 -4.40 -23.46 -5.35
CA THR A 93 -3.78 -22.70 -4.25
C THR A 93 -2.59 -23.45 -3.67
N LEU A 94 -1.70 -22.69 -3.02
CA LEU A 94 -0.59 -23.28 -2.26
C LEU A 94 -1.09 -24.22 -1.16
N ALA A 95 -2.20 -23.89 -0.50
CA ALA A 95 -2.79 -24.75 0.53
C ALA A 95 -3.17 -26.13 -0.02
N GLU A 96 -3.78 -26.18 -1.21
CA GLU A 96 -4.12 -27.45 -1.88
C GLU A 96 -2.87 -28.26 -2.24
N VAL A 97 -1.82 -27.61 -2.72
CA VAL A 97 -0.53 -28.28 -3.02
C VAL A 97 0.09 -28.83 -1.76
N GLU A 98 0.12 -28.06 -0.67
CA GLU A 98 0.69 -28.48 0.62
C GLU A 98 -0.13 -29.64 1.23
N ASP A 99 -1.46 -29.64 1.09
CA ASP A 99 -2.29 -30.75 1.55
C ASP A 99 -1.96 -32.05 0.81
N LEU A 100 -1.79 -31.99 -0.52
CA LEU A 100 -1.38 -33.14 -1.33
C LEU A 100 0.03 -33.65 -0.99
N TYR A 101 0.92 -32.75 -0.63
CA TYR A 101 2.30 -33.10 -0.22
C TYR A 101 2.39 -33.63 1.20
N ARG A 102 1.43 -33.33 2.06
CA ARG A 102 1.46 -33.60 3.51
C ARG A 102 1.79 -35.05 3.89
N PRO A 103 1.23 -36.08 3.24
CA PRO A 103 1.57 -37.47 3.55
C PRO A 103 3.04 -37.84 3.27
N TYR A 104 3.70 -37.14 2.35
CA TYR A 104 5.06 -37.41 1.86
C TYR A 104 6.12 -36.54 2.52
N LYS A 105 5.69 -35.53 3.29
CA LYS A 105 6.57 -34.59 3.96
C LYS A 105 7.26 -35.26 5.15
N GLN A 106 8.55 -35.06 5.31
CA GLN A 106 9.25 -35.53 6.51
C GLN A 106 8.65 -34.86 7.73
N LYS A 107 8.15 -35.67 8.65
CA LYS A 107 7.58 -35.22 9.91
C LYS A 107 8.57 -35.39 11.05
N ARG A 108 8.47 -34.56 12.07
CA ARG A 108 9.10 -34.81 13.36
C ARG A 108 8.49 -36.06 13.95
N ARG A 109 9.19 -36.69 14.95
CA ARG A 109 8.72 -37.88 15.63
C ARG A 109 7.32 -37.66 16.23
N THR A 110 6.31 -38.31 15.66
CA THR A 110 4.90 -38.23 16.04
C THR A 110 4.48 -39.51 16.77
N ARG A 111 3.30 -39.54 17.42
CA ARG A 111 2.72 -40.78 17.97
C ARG A 111 2.60 -41.86 16.90
N ALA A 112 2.19 -41.51 15.72
CA ALA A 112 2.09 -42.44 14.58
C ALA A 112 3.47 -42.97 14.16
N THR A 113 4.50 -42.12 14.14
CA THR A 113 5.88 -42.58 13.87
C THR A 113 6.33 -43.63 14.89
N VAL A 114 6.09 -43.36 16.16
CA VAL A 114 6.42 -44.32 17.26
C VAL A 114 5.63 -45.61 17.05
N ALA A 115 4.36 -45.55 16.74
CA ALA A 115 3.54 -46.72 16.47
C ALA A 115 4.05 -47.56 15.29
N ARG A 116 4.51 -46.89 14.21
CA ARG A 116 5.13 -47.56 13.03
C ARG A 116 6.44 -48.24 13.43
N GLU A 117 7.28 -47.62 14.25
CA GLU A 117 8.52 -48.22 14.81
C GLU A 117 8.22 -49.47 15.63
N LYS A 118 7.08 -49.54 16.30
CA LYS A 118 6.58 -50.71 17.02
C LYS A 118 5.99 -51.81 16.12
N GLY A 119 5.97 -51.61 14.82
CA GLY A 119 5.44 -52.59 13.84
C GLY A 119 3.91 -52.64 13.74
N LEU A 120 3.21 -51.57 14.12
CA LEU A 120 1.76 -51.53 14.16
C LEU A 120 1.11 -51.04 12.85
N ALA A 121 1.90 -50.69 11.83
CA ALA A 121 1.38 -50.19 10.54
C ALA A 121 0.47 -51.23 9.84
N PRO A 122 0.81 -52.55 9.78
CA PRO A 122 -0.09 -53.53 9.14
C PRO A 122 -1.42 -53.66 9.86
N LEU A 123 -1.46 -53.58 11.20
CA LEU A 123 -2.71 -53.59 11.97
C LEU A 123 -3.56 -52.37 11.59
N ALA A 124 -2.98 -51.20 11.52
CA ALA A 124 -3.67 -49.97 11.10
C ALA A 124 -4.25 -50.11 9.69
N GLU A 125 -3.49 -50.68 8.75
CA GLU A 125 -3.94 -50.89 7.37
C GLU A 125 -5.18 -51.83 7.29
N VAL A 126 -5.15 -52.97 8.01
CA VAL A 126 -6.26 -53.93 8.04
C VAL A 126 -7.52 -53.27 8.63
N LEU A 127 -7.38 -52.56 9.75
CA LEU A 127 -8.53 -51.95 10.42
C LEU A 127 -9.08 -50.74 9.63
N PHE A 128 -8.22 -49.93 9.02
CA PHE A 128 -8.65 -48.75 8.26
C PHE A 128 -9.26 -49.12 6.89
N ALA A 129 -8.85 -50.25 6.28
CA ALA A 129 -9.45 -50.76 5.04
C ALA A 129 -10.94 -51.12 5.23
N GLN A 130 -11.34 -51.46 6.44
CA GLN A 130 -12.76 -51.76 6.78
C GLN A 130 -13.42 -52.70 5.78
N ALA A 131 -12.69 -53.74 5.34
CA ALA A 131 -13.17 -54.73 4.40
C ALA A 131 -14.39 -55.50 4.96
N PRO A 132 -15.23 -56.08 4.12
CA PRO A 132 -16.40 -56.87 4.58
C PRO A 132 -16.02 -58.03 5.52
N ASP A 133 -14.82 -58.58 5.36
CA ASP A 133 -14.25 -59.67 6.15
C ASP A 133 -13.29 -59.19 7.21
N CYS A 134 -13.31 -57.88 7.54
CA CYS A 134 -12.47 -57.30 8.56
C CYS A 134 -12.67 -58.03 9.89
N PRO A 135 -11.58 -58.51 10.52
CA PRO A 135 -11.66 -59.19 11.84
C PRO A 135 -12.04 -58.19 12.94
N ASP A 136 -12.46 -58.72 14.07
CA ASP A 136 -12.65 -57.91 15.29
C ASP A 136 -11.34 -57.21 15.67
N PRO A 137 -11.36 -55.87 15.91
CA PRO A 137 -10.14 -55.10 16.17
C PRO A 137 -9.29 -55.66 17.30
N LEU A 138 -9.89 -56.03 18.42
CA LEU A 138 -9.16 -56.58 19.58
C LEU A 138 -8.51 -57.92 19.27
N THR A 139 -9.23 -58.80 18.59
CA THR A 139 -8.73 -60.11 18.18
C THR A 139 -7.55 -59.97 17.22
N GLU A 140 -7.66 -59.09 16.25
CA GLU A 140 -6.57 -58.84 15.31
C GLU A 140 -5.35 -58.20 16.00
N ALA A 141 -5.58 -57.28 16.95
CA ALA A 141 -4.51 -56.60 17.70
C ALA A 141 -3.67 -57.57 18.55
N GLU A 142 -4.25 -58.70 19.01
CA GLU A 142 -3.49 -59.70 19.77
C GLU A 142 -2.27 -60.26 19.01
N LYS A 143 -2.34 -60.30 17.67
CA LYS A 143 -1.24 -60.76 16.81
C LYS A 143 -0.03 -59.81 16.80
N TYR A 144 -0.21 -58.58 17.24
CA TYR A 144 0.81 -57.50 17.23
C TYR A 144 1.38 -57.18 18.62
N VAL A 145 1.01 -57.95 19.64
CA VAL A 145 1.59 -57.82 20.97
C VAL A 145 3.06 -58.25 20.92
N ASP A 146 3.96 -57.32 21.28
CA ASP A 146 5.38 -57.53 21.29
C ASP A 146 6.03 -56.66 22.42
N PRO A 147 6.25 -57.24 23.62
CA PRO A 147 6.82 -56.50 24.73
C PRO A 147 8.22 -55.94 24.47
N GLU A 148 9.00 -56.59 23.59
CA GLU A 148 10.34 -56.10 23.22
C GLU A 148 10.30 -54.78 22.45
N LYS A 149 9.19 -54.58 21.72
CA LYS A 149 8.91 -53.31 21.01
C LYS A 149 8.06 -52.35 21.84
N GLY A 150 7.75 -52.68 23.09
CA GLY A 150 6.93 -51.83 23.94
C GLY A 150 5.43 -51.89 23.64
N VAL A 151 4.94 -53.03 23.12
CA VAL A 151 3.49 -53.34 22.92
C VAL A 151 3.17 -54.48 23.87
N GLU A 152 2.71 -54.16 25.07
CA GLU A 152 2.48 -55.16 26.10
C GLU A 152 1.14 -55.84 26.01
N THR A 153 0.12 -55.13 25.55
CA THR A 153 -1.27 -55.60 25.46
C THR A 153 -1.87 -55.35 24.07
N ALA A 154 -2.99 -56.03 23.79
CA ALA A 154 -3.78 -55.80 22.57
C ALA A 154 -4.32 -54.35 22.52
N GLU A 155 -4.65 -53.78 23.67
CA GLU A 155 -5.11 -52.38 23.79
C GLU A 155 -3.97 -51.41 23.42
N ASP A 156 -2.74 -51.70 23.79
CA ASP A 156 -1.56 -50.89 23.37
C ASP A 156 -1.37 -50.94 21.86
N ALA A 157 -1.56 -52.10 21.26
CA ALA A 157 -1.51 -52.30 19.81
C ALA A 157 -2.62 -51.48 19.12
N LEU A 158 -3.86 -51.51 19.63
CA LEU A 158 -4.96 -50.71 19.12
C LEU A 158 -4.75 -49.22 19.28
N ALA A 159 -4.20 -48.76 20.40
CA ALA A 159 -3.88 -47.36 20.61
C ALA A 159 -2.86 -46.88 19.59
N GLY A 160 -1.80 -47.61 19.33
CA GLY A 160 -0.82 -47.29 18.29
C GLY A 160 -1.41 -47.33 16.86
N ALA A 161 -2.20 -48.32 16.53
CA ALA A 161 -2.90 -48.39 15.27
C ALA A 161 -3.88 -47.20 15.08
N GLY A 162 -4.58 -46.82 16.16
CA GLY A 162 -5.43 -45.64 16.19
C GLY A 162 -4.65 -44.32 15.92
N ASP A 163 -3.47 -44.20 16.49
CA ASP A 163 -2.60 -43.04 16.20
C ASP A 163 -2.15 -42.98 14.74
N ILE A 164 -1.85 -44.09 14.10
CA ILE A 164 -1.50 -44.17 12.68
C ILE A 164 -2.71 -43.80 11.82
N ILE A 165 -3.87 -44.33 12.11
CA ILE A 165 -5.12 -44.05 11.37
C ILE A 165 -5.50 -42.57 11.54
N ALA A 166 -5.41 -42.03 12.72
CA ALA A 166 -5.69 -40.60 12.97
C ALA A 166 -4.76 -39.68 12.14
N GLU A 167 -3.48 -40.03 12.03
CA GLU A 167 -2.56 -39.28 11.18
C GLU A 167 -2.92 -39.40 9.70
N GLN A 168 -3.27 -40.60 9.22
CA GLN A 168 -3.72 -40.81 7.83
C GLN A 168 -4.97 -39.98 7.51
N ILE A 169 -5.97 -39.99 8.39
CA ILE A 169 -7.18 -39.18 8.27
C ILE A 169 -6.84 -37.69 8.22
N SER A 170 -5.94 -37.24 9.09
CA SER A 170 -5.54 -35.83 9.16
C SER A 170 -4.76 -35.37 7.92
N ASP A 171 -4.11 -36.27 7.21
CA ASP A 171 -3.33 -36.00 6.00
C ASP A 171 -4.18 -36.10 4.70
N ASP A 172 -5.44 -36.50 4.80
CA ASP A 172 -6.33 -36.61 3.65
C ASP A 172 -6.66 -35.23 3.08
N ALA A 173 -6.20 -34.96 1.86
CA ALA A 173 -6.32 -33.67 1.22
C ALA A 173 -7.78 -33.27 0.93
N ASP A 174 -8.62 -34.25 0.49
CA ASP A 174 -10.02 -34.02 0.21
C ASP A 174 -10.83 -33.71 1.47
N LEU A 175 -10.56 -34.44 2.54
CA LEU A 175 -11.18 -34.18 3.84
C LEU A 175 -10.77 -32.80 4.39
N ARG A 176 -9.50 -32.44 4.30
CA ARG A 176 -9.00 -31.13 4.72
C ARG A 176 -9.69 -30.01 3.93
N LYS A 177 -9.83 -30.16 2.63
CA LYS A 177 -10.54 -29.19 1.78
C LYS A 177 -11.99 -29.01 2.22
N LYS A 178 -12.72 -30.11 2.41
CA LYS A 178 -14.13 -30.10 2.87
C LYS A 178 -14.27 -29.42 4.25
N LEU A 179 -13.41 -29.76 5.19
CA LEU A 179 -13.43 -29.16 6.53
C LEU A 179 -13.04 -27.67 6.52
N ARG A 180 -12.09 -27.28 5.67
CA ARG A 180 -11.70 -25.87 5.49
C ARG A 180 -12.89 -25.05 4.97
N GLU A 181 -13.59 -25.55 3.94
CA GLU A 181 -14.80 -24.91 3.40
C GLU A 181 -15.91 -24.83 4.45
N LEU A 182 -16.12 -25.92 5.21
CA LEU A 182 -17.07 -25.96 6.30
C LEU A 182 -16.76 -24.94 7.39
N LEU A 183 -15.48 -24.84 7.79
CA LEU A 183 -15.02 -23.89 8.79
C LEU A 183 -15.22 -22.44 8.33
N MET A 184 -14.85 -22.12 7.11
CA MET A 184 -15.02 -20.76 6.58
C MET A 184 -16.48 -20.36 6.45
N LYS A 185 -17.36 -21.30 6.16
CA LYS A 185 -18.81 -21.05 6.02
C LYS A 185 -19.54 -20.97 7.36
N ASN A 186 -19.23 -21.84 8.30
CA ASN A 186 -19.99 -22.05 9.54
C ASN A 186 -19.23 -21.66 10.82
N GLY A 187 -17.92 -21.43 10.72
CA GLY A 187 -17.08 -21.08 11.85
C GLY A 187 -17.32 -19.65 12.35
N LYS A 188 -17.00 -19.43 13.61
CA LYS A 188 -17.05 -18.13 14.28
C LYS A 188 -15.72 -17.82 14.92
N LEU A 189 -15.33 -16.53 14.89
CA LEU A 189 -14.24 -16.02 15.72
C LEU A 189 -14.84 -15.52 17.01
N THR A 190 -14.28 -15.96 18.12
CA THR A 190 -14.66 -15.52 19.47
C THR A 190 -13.48 -14.86 20.15
N SER A 191 -13.75 -13.82 20.92
CA SER A 191 -12.74 -13.13 21.70
C SER A 191 -13.31 -12.79 23.07
N ALA A 192 -12.52 -13.04 24.10
CA ALA A 192 -12.86 -12.74 25.50
C ALA A 192 -11.72 -11.94 26.14
N ALA A 193 -12.06 -11.20 27.23
CA ALA A 193 -11.06 -10.50 28.00
C ALA A 193 -10.05 -11.48 28.62
N ALA A 194 -8.76 -11.17 28.52
CA ALA A 194 -7.67 -11.82 29.23
C ALA A 194 -7.19 -11.00 30.43
N THR A 195 -7.78 -9.83 30.67
CA THR A 195 -7.43 -8.89 31.73
C THR A 195 -8.70 -8.27 32.31
N ASP A 196 -8.63 -7.80 33.56
CA ASP A 196 -9.70 -7.04 34.21
C ASP A 196 -9.58 -5.53 33.94
N GLU A 197 -8.53 -5.08 33.26
CA GLU A 197 -8.31 -3.68 32.94
C GLU A 197 -9.25 -3.21 31.82
N ASP A 198 -9.70 -1.98 31.90
CA ASP A 198 -10.41 -1.32 30.78
C ASP A 198 -9.39 -0.82 29.75
N THR A 199 -9.32 -1.50 28.62
CA THR A 199 -8.36 -1.20 27.54
C THR A 199 -9.06 -0.76 26.27
N VAL A 200 -8.29 -0.33 25.27
CA VAL A 200 -8.79 0.00 23.92
C VAL A 200 -9.48 -1.19 23.23
N TYR A 201 -9.28 -2.40 23.73
CA TYR A 201 -9.87 -3.64 23.20
C TYR A 201 -11.22 -4.01 23.83
N ARG A 202 -11.81 -3.15 24.65
CA ARG A 202 -13.08 -3.39 25.36
C ARG A 202 -14.20 -3.92 24.48
N LEU A 203 -14.28 -3.44 23.23
CA LEU A 203 -15.29 -3.91 22.26
C LEU A 203 -15.16 -5.39 21.90
N TYR A 204 -14.01 -6.01 22.21
CA TYR A 204 -13.71 -7.40 21.92
C TYR A 204 -13.64 -8.28 23.16
N TYR A 205 -14.03 -7.79 24.33
CA TYR A 205 -14.04 -8.56 25.60
C TYR A 205 -15.14 -9.62 25.65
N ASP A 206 -16.19 -9.44 24.90
CA ASP A 206 -17.27 -10.42 24.65
C ASP A 206 -17.68 -10.30 23.18
N PHE A 207 -16.93 -10.93 22.33
CA PHE A 207 -17.12 -10.81 20.87
C PHE A 207 -17.27 -12.18 20.24
N SER A 208 -18.27 -12.31 19.37
CA SER A 208 -18.50 -13.50 18.56
C SER A 208 -19.08 -13.10 17.22
N GLN A 209 -18.42 -13.48 16.14
CA GLN A 209 -18.89 -13.18 14.80
C GLN A 209 -18.53 -14.30 13.82
N PRO A 210 -19.43 -14.63 12.85
CA PRO A 210 -19.11 -15.57 11.77
C PRO A 210 -17.86 -15.14 10.99
N LEU A 211 -16.98 -16.08 10.64
CA LEU A 211 -15.75 -15.81 9.89
C LEU A 211 -16.04 -15.06 8.58
N SER A 212 -17.13 -15.40 7.91
CA SER A 212 -17.54 -14.80 6.64
C SER A 212 -17.97 -13.32 6.74
N ARG A 213 -18.22 -12.82 7.94
CA ARG A 213 -18.69 -11.44 8.20
C ARG A 213 -17.66 -10.55 8.88
N LEU A 214 -16.50 -11.11 9.22
CA LEU A 214 -15.43 -10.35 9.87
C LEU A 214 -14.90 -9.25 8.94
N GLN A 215 -14.72 -8.07 9.53
CA GLN A 215 -14.09 -6.95 8.85
C GLN A 215 -12.57 -6.94 9.12
N GLY A 216 -11.79 -6.46 8.15
CA GLY A 216 -10.32 -6.45 8.27
C GLY A 216 -9.82 -5.74 9.53
N HIS A 217 -10.38 -4.58 9.88
CA HIS A 217 -10.00 -3.84 11.08
C HIS A 217 -10.31 -4.60 12.37
N GLN A 218 -11.38 -5.40 12.42
CA GLN A 218 -11.70 -6.25 13.57
C GLN A 218 -10.64 -7.34 13.74
N ILE A 219 -10.26 -8.00 12.66
CA ILE A 219 -9.24 -9.05 12.66
C ILE A 219 -7.91 -8.49 13.17
N LEU A 220 -7.48 -7.34 12.66
CA LEU A 220 -6.21 -6.71 13.04
C LEU A 220 -6.21 -6.22 14.49
N ALA A 221 -7.33 -5.64 14.95
CA ALA A 221 -7.49 -5.22 16.34
C ALA A 221 -7.45 -6.41 17.30
N ILE A 222 -8.17 -7.49 16.98
CA ILE A 222 -8.22 -8.72 17.79
C ILE A 222 -6.84 -9.39 17.84
N ASN A 223 -6.14 -9.47 16.71
CA ASN A 223 -4.78 -10.03 16.67
C ASN A 223 -3.79 -9.23 17.51
N ARG A 224 -3.89 -7.90 17.49
CA ARG A 224 -3.05 -7.03 18.33
C ARG A 224 -3.40 -7.21 19.81
N GLY A 225 -4.68 -7.25 20.16
CA GLY A 225 -5.12 -7.48 21.54
C GLY A 225 -4.69 -8.83 22.10
N GLU A 226 -4.68 -9.87 21.27
CA GLU A 226 -4.14 -11.20 21.64
C GLU A 226 -2.62 -11.14 21.85
N LYS A 227 -1.88 -10.50 20.94
CA LYS A 227 -0.43 -10.31 21.03
C LYS A 227 -0.01 -9.52 22.28
N GLU A 228 -0.84 -8.57 22.69
CA GLU A 228 -0.64 -7.77 23.90
C GLU A 228 -1.19 -8.45 25.17
N GLU A 229 -1.63 -9.70 25.07
CA GLU A 229 -2.18 -10.51 26.17
C GLU A 229 -3.43 -9.88 26.83
N LYS A 230 -4.15 -9.05 26.10
CA LYS A 230 -5.41 -8.43 26.56
C LYS A 230 -6.66 -9.20 26.13
N LEU A 231 -6.54 -10.05 25.12
CA LEU A 231 -7.62 -10.87 24.59
C LEU A 231 -7.22 -12.36 24.54
N LYS A 232 -8.20 -13.23 24.77
CA LYS A 232 -8.15 -14.66 24.44
C LYS A 232 -9.01 -14.89 23.21
N VAL A 233 -8.41 -15.43 22.15
CA VAL A 233 -9.04 -15.56 20.84
C VAL A 233 -9.10 -17.02 20.44
N SER A 234 -10.24 -17.48 19.94
CA SER A 234 -10.43 -18.81 19.40
C SER A 234 -11.37 -18.81 18.21
N VAL A 235 -11.26 -19.86 17.41
CA VAL A 235 -12.22 -20.15 16.36
C VAL A 235 -13.10 -21.30 16.83
N GLU A 236 -14.40 -21.17 16.66
CA GLU A 236 -15.38 -22.18 17.04
C GLU A 236 -16.08 -22.73 15.80
N LEU A 237 -16.25 -24.05 15.76
CA LEU A 237 -17.06 -24.75 14.78
C LEU A 237 -17.87 -25.79 15.54
N ASP A 238 -19.13 -25.98 15.14
CA ASP A 238 -19.96 -27.05 15.67
C ASP A 238 -19.25 -28.41 15.45
N ARG A 239 -18.81 -29.01 16.57
CA ARG A 239 -18.06 -30.27 16.57
C ARG A 239 -18.85 -31.44 15.95
N ASP A 240 -20.14 -31.51 16.23
CA ASP A 240 -20.96 -32.58 15.70
C ASP A 240 -21.17 -32.45 14.18
N LEU A 241 -21.29 -31.24 13.69
CA LEU A 241 -21.36 -30.96 12.26
C LEU A 241 -20.03 -31.37 11.58
N ALA A 242 -18.90 -31.00 12.15
CA ALA A 242 -17.59 -31.37 11.63
C ALA A 242 -17.35 -32.89 11.68
N LEU A 243 -17.68 -33.54 12.79
CA LEU A 243 -17.50 -34.99 12.94
C LEU A 243 -18.41 -35.79 12.00
N ARG A 244 -19.62 -35.31 11.70
CA ARG A 244 -20.46 -35.92 10.67
C ARG A 244 -19.76 -35.89 9.30
N THR A 245 -19.08 -34.81 8.98
CA THR A 245 -18.32 -34.70 7.73
C THR A 245 -17.13 -35.66 7.71
N VAL A 246 -16.36 -35.72 8.79
CA VAL A 246 -15.22 -36.65 8.93
C VAL A 246 -15.70 -38.12 8.84
N ARG A 247 -16.71 -38.51 9.63
CA ARG A 247 -17.23 -39.88 9.67
C ARG A 247 -17.77 -40.32 8.31
N ARG A 248 -18.51 -39.44 7.63
CA ARG A 248 -19.02 -39.72 6.27
C ARG A 248 -17.90 -39.96 5.26
N HIS A 249 -16.74 -39.36 5.47
CA HIS A 249 -15.58 -39.49 4.58
C HIS A 249 -14.80 -40.78 4.82
N VAL A 250 -14.64 -41.22 6.09
CA VAL A 250 -13.70 -42.29 6.45
C VAL A 250 -14.34 -43.56 7.00
N VAL A 251 -15.57 -43.51 7.50
CA VAL A 251 -16.21 -44.66 8.13
C VAL A 251 -17.03 -45.47 7.14
N VAL A 252 -16.81 -46.79 7.10
CA VAL A 252 -17.61 -47.73 6.32
C VAL A 252 -18.66 -48.38 7.23
N PRO A 253 -19.97 -48.12 7.01
CA PRO A 253 -21.03 -48.70 7.83
C PRO A 253 -21.04 -50.22 7.79
N GLY A 254 -21.23 -50.88 8.94
CA GLY A 254 -21.34 -52.33 9.03
C GLY A 254 -20.00 -53.07 9.12
N SER A 255 -18.86 -52.41 9.02
CA SER A 255 -17.54 -53.01 9.26
C SER A 255 -17.36 -53.37 10.73
N ALA A 256 -16.65 -54.45 11.03
CA ALA A 256 -16.25 -54.82 12.39
C ALA A 256 -15.34 -53.76 13.03
N ALA A 257 -14.57 -53.00 12.24
CA ALA A 257 -13.72 -51.92 12.68
C ALA A 257 -14.44 -50.56 12.74
N MET A 258 -15.73 -50.47 12.44
CA MET A 258 -16.48 -49.22 12.34
C MET A 258 -16.33 -48.32 13.58
N GLU A 259 -16.53 -48.84 14.76
CA GLU A 259 -16.46 -48.07 16.02
C GLU A 259 -15.02 -47.66 16.34
N PHE A 260 -14.05 -48.52 16.03
CA PHE A 260 -12.62 -48.18 16.18
C PHE A 260 -12.20 -47.04 15.26
N VAL A 261 -12.60 -47.08 13.99
CA VAL A 261 -12.31 -46.01 13.01
C VAL A 261 -13.03 -44.70 13.38
N LYS A 262 -14.28 -44.77 13.90
CA LYS A 262 -14.97 -43.59 14.44
C LYS A 262 -14.16 -42.93 15.55
N ALA A 263 -13.65 -43.69 16.51
CA ALA A 263 -12.83 -43.17 17.60
C ALA A 263 -11.54 -42.55 17.09
N ALA A 264 -10.88 -43.20 16.11
CA ALA A 264 -9.68 -42.63 15.47
C ALA A 264 -10.01 -41.36 14.68
N ALA A 265 -11.17 -41.27 14.04
CA ALA A 265 -11.62 -40.08 13.34
C ALA A 265 -11.90 -38.91 14.28
N GLU A 266 -12.47 -39.15 15.44
CA GLU A 266 -12.68 -38.15 16.48
C GLU A 266 -11.36 -37.63 17.02
N ASP A 267 -10.40 -38.50 17.32
CA ASP A 267 -9.04 -38.14 17.74
C ASP A 267 -8.31 -37.34 16.65
N ALA A 268 -8.43 -37.77 15.39
CA ALA A 268 -7.87 -37.04 14.25
C ALA A 268 -8.43 -35.62 14.15
N TYR A 269 -9.72 -35.45 14.31
CA TYR A 269 -10.35 -34.14 14.28
C TYR A 269 -9.90 -33.26 15.45
N ASP A 270 -10.08 -33.73 16.66
CA ASP A 270 -9.84 -32.93 17.89
C ASP A 270 -8.35 -32.57 18.07
N ARG A 271 -7.46 -33.49 17.78
CA ARG A 271 -6.03 -33.34 18.05
C ARG A 271 -5.23 -32.82 16.86
N LEU A 272 -5.59 -33.15 15.64
CA LEU A 272 -4.79 -32.89 14.45
C LEU A 272 -5.43 -31.95 13.45
N LEU A 273 -6.68 -32.24 13.01
CA LEU A 273 -7.35 -31.49 11.95
C LEU A 273 -7.79 -30.10 12.40
N PHE A 274 -8.62 -30.04 13.44
CA PHE A 274 -9.18 -28.76 13.87
C PHE A 274 -8.12 -27.74 14.31
N PRO A 275 -7.13 -28.08 15.14
CA PRO A 275 -6.09 -27.13 15.50
C PRO A 275 -5.24 -26.63 14.32
N SER A 276 -5.04 -27.48 13.32
CA SER A 276 -4.35 -27.12 12.09
C SER A 276 -5.19 -26.16 11.24
N LEU A 277 -6.47 -26.50 11.01
CA LEU A 277 -7.40 -25.70 10.22
C LEU A 277 -7.74 -24.37 10.89
N GLU A 278 -7.82 -24.32 12.21
CA GLU A 278 -7.97 -23.08 12.96
C GLU A 278 -6.82 -22.11 12.70
N ARG A 279 -5.57 -22.60 12.80
CA ARG A 279 -4.38 -21.79 12.48
C ARG A 279 -4.38 -21.31 11.02
N GLU A 280 -4.73 -22.20 10.09
CA GLU A 280 -4.84 -21.85 8.67
C GLU A 280 -5.91 -20.77 8.44
N ALA A 281 -7.09 -20.92 9.03
CA ALA A 281 -8.19 -19.97 8.90
C ALA A 281 -7.79 -18.59 9.49
N ARG A 282 -7.17 -18.57 10.66
CA ARG A 282 -6.68 -17.34 11.27
C ARG A 282 -5.60 -16.66 10.43
N SER A 283 -4.67 -17.44 9.86
CA SER A 283 -3.64 -16.92 8.96
C SER A 283 -4.27 -16.33 7.70
N ALA A 284 -5.17 -17.05 7.05
CA ALA A 284 -5.86 -16.58 5.84
C ALA A 284 -6.66 -15.29 6.08
N LEU A 285 -7.38 -15.22 7.20
CA LEU A 285 -8.10 -14.00 7.60
C LEU A 285 -7.16 -12.83 7.85
N THR A 286 -6.02 -13.08 8.50
CA THR A 286 -4.99 -12.07 8.75
C THR A 286 -4.36 -11.56 7.44
N ASP A 287 -4.05 -12.47 6.52
CA ASP A 287 -3.48 -12.12 5.22
C ASP A 287 -4.46 -11.26 4.41
N THR A 288 -5.73 -11.65 4.37
CA THR A 288 -6.77 -10.87 3.69
C THR A 288 -6.97 -9.49 4.33
N ALA A 289 -7.01 -9.42 5.65
CA ALA A 289 -7.12 -8.17 6.40
C ALA A 289 -5.91 -7.26 6.17
N SER A 290 -4.71 -7.84 6.14
CA SER A 290 -3.46 -7.13 5.88
C SER A 290 -3.42 -6.55 4.47
N GLU A 291 -3.76 -7.32 3.45
CA GLU A 291 -3.81 -6.83 2.07
C GLU A 291 -4.84 -5.70 1.90
N GLY A 292 -6.02 -5.83 2.52
CA GLY A 292 -7.02 -4.75 2.53
C GLY A 292 -6.51 -3.47 3.18
N ALA A 293 -5.83 -3.59 4.32
CA ALA A 293 -5.24 -2.45 5.03
C ALA A 293 -4.08 -1.82 4.24
N ILE A 294 -3.21 -2.63 3.64
CA ILE A 294 -2.12 -2.15 2.78
C ILE A 294 -2.68 -1.39 1.57
N GLY A 295 -3.73 -1.91 0.94
CA GLY A 295 -4.43 -1.21 -0.13
C GLY A 295 -4.96 0.16 0.31
N GLN A 296 -5.55 0.24 1.49
CA GLN A 296 -6.03 1.51 2.06
C GLN A 296 -4.86 2.46 2.37
N PHE A 297 -3.73 1.96 2.87
CA PHE A 297 -2.54 2.79 3.11
C PHE A 297 -1.98 3.35 1.81
N ALA A 298 -1.95 2.55 0.75
CA ALA A 298 -1.55 3.00 -0.58
C ALA A 298 -2.47 4.11 -1.11
N LEU A 299 -3.79 3.96 -0.94
CA LEU A 299 -4.78 4.98 -1.30
C LEU A 299 -4.61 6.28 -0.50
N ASN A 300 -4.25 6.20 0.77
CA ASN A 300 -4.00 7.37 1.61
C ASN A 300 -2.67 8.07 1.30
N LEU A 301 -1.65 7.32 0.92
CA LEU A 301 -0.33 7.87 0.61
C LEU A 301 -0.31 8.68 -0.68
N ARG A 302 -0.97 8.18 -1.74
CA ARG A 302 -0.94 8.82 -3.07
C ARG A 302 -1.35 10.30 -3.05
N PRO A 303 -2.48 10.71 -2.45
CA PRO A 303 -2.88 12.13 -2.40
C PRO A 303 -1.90 13.00 -1.61
N LEU A 304 -1.27 12.47 -0.57
CA LEU A 304 -0.24 13.20 0.19
C LEU A 304 0.98 13.52 -0.67
N LEU A 305 1.42 12.55 -1.48
CA LEU A 305 2.53 12.73 -2.43
C LEU A 305 2.16 13.63 -3.60
N MET A 306 0.91 13.57 -4.05
CA MET A 306 0.39 14.32 -5.19
C MET A 306 -0.16 15.70 -4.82
N GLN A 307 -0.01 16.13 -3.56
CA GLN A 307 -0.45 17.45 -3.13
C GLN A 307 0.21 18.54 -3.99
N PRO A 308 -0.57 19.50 -4.53
CA PRO A 308 -0.03 20.57 -5.36
C PRO A 308 1.06 21.37 -4.63
N PRO A 309 2.19 21.64 -5.29
CA PRO A 309 3.28 22.41 -4.72
C PRO A 309 2.98 23.91 -4.74
N VAL A 310 3.54 24.64 -3.77
CA VAL A 310 3.57 26.12 -3.75
C VAL A 310 4.97 26.57 -4.15
N LYS A 311 5.28 26.44 -5.43
CA LYS A 311 6.64 26.67 -5.97
C LYS A 311 7.01 28.13 -6.10
N GLY A 312 8.31 28.38 -6.13
CA GLY A 312 8.89 29.67 -6.51
C GLY A 312 8.77 30.79 -5.48
N LYS A 313 8.29 30.50 -4.28
CA LYS A 313 8.05 31.47 -3.21
C LYS A 313 9.04 31.28 -2.07
N VAL A 314 9.56 32.40 -1.53
CA VAL A 314 10.37 32.37 -0.32
C VAL A 314 9.50 31.95 0.85
N THR A 315 9.90 30.91 1.53
CA THR A 315 9.11 30.26 2.58
C THR A 315 9.87 30.18 3.89
N MET A 316 9.20 30.50 4.99
CA MET A 316 9.67 30.30 6.35
C MET A 316 9.06 29.03 6.91
N GLY A 317 9.88 28.07 7.34
CA GLY A 317 9.47 26.88 8.06
C GLY A 317 9.57 27.08 9.55
N LEU A 318 8.52 26.72 10.28
CA LEU A 318 8.46 26.73 11.74
C LEU A 318 8.28 25.30 12.25
N ASP A 319 9.24 24.83 13.02
CA ASP A 319 9.17 23.55 13.74
C ASP A 319 8.86 23.84 15.22
N PRO A 320 7.57 23.67 15.63
CA PRO A 320 7.12 24.04 16.98
C PRO A 320 7.75 23.17 18.07
N GLY A 321 8.02 23.75 19.23
CA GLY A 321 8.48 23.02 20.39
C GLY A 321 8.40 23.83 21.69
N TYR A 322 8.05 23.17 22.80
CA TYR A 322 7.96 23.83 24.10
C TYR A 322 9.36 24.08 24.71
N ARG A 323 10.12 23.02 24.95
CA ARG A 323 11.38 23.12 25.73
C ARG A 323 12.53 23.76 24.96
N MET A 324 12.70 23.40 23.69
CA MET A 324 13.83 23.82 22.87
C MET A 324 13.49 25.00 21.98
N GLY A 325 12.32 25.59 22.17
CA GLY A 325 11.81 26.67 21.33
C GLY A 325 11.36 26.22 19.95
N CYS A 326 10.81 27.15 19.19
CA CYS A 326 10.43 26.96 17.80
C CYS A 326 11.65 27.19 16.89
N LYS A 327 12.02 26.20 16.09
CA LYS A 327 13.09 26.31 15.11
C LYS A 327 12.57 26.95 13.84
N VAL A 328 13.36 27.83 13.28
CA VAL A 328 12.99 28.65 12.11
C VAL A 328 14.01 28.43 11.01
N ALA A 329 13.56 28.15 9.82
CA ALA A 329 14.39 28.12 8.62
C ALA A 329 13.72 28.93 7.50
N VAL A 330 14.49 29.75 6.82
CA VAL A 330 14.05 30.49 5.63
C VAL A 330 14.68 29.86 4.41
N VAL A 331 13.87 29.50 3.44
CA VAL A 331 14.33 28.93 2.16
C VAL A 331 13.86 29.80 1.01
N ASP A 332 14.70 29.92 -0.02
CA ASP A 332 14.32 30.61 -1.25
C ASP A 332 13.33 29.77 -2.09
N GLY A 333 12.89 30.30 -3.22
CA GLY A 333 11.96 29.62 -4.11
C GLY A 333 12.46 28.29 -4.69
N THR A 334 13.75 27.99 -4.56
CA THR A 334 14.37 26.72 -4.98
C THR A 334 14.62 25.75 -3.83
N GLY A 335 14.29 26.14 -2.61
CA GLY A 335 14.50 25.34 -1.40
C GLY A 335 15.89 25.50 -0.77
N LYS A 336 16.72 26.43 -1.25
CA LYS A 336 18.03 26.77 -0.64
C LYS A 336 17.82 27.54 0.65
N VAL A 337 18.53 27.14 1.70
CA VAL A 337 18.46 27.82 3.00
C VAL A 337 19.12 29.18 2.92
N LEU A 338 18.39 30.23 3.30
CA LEU A 338 18.83 31.62 3.33
C LEU A 338 19.22 32.08 4.75
N ASP A 339 18.45 31.64 5.75
CA ASP A 339 18.61 32.05 7.14
C ASP A 339 18.00 31.01 8.10
N THR A 340 18.45 31.05 9.34
CA THR A 340 17.92 30.20 10.42
C THR A 340 17.82 31.00 11.71
N ALA A 341 16.90 30.63 12.59
CA ALA A 341 16.72 31.23 13.90
C ALA A 341 16.06 30.24 14.88
N VAL A 342 16.05 30.62 16.15
CA VAL A 342 15.28 29.95 17.20
C VAL A 342 14.51 31.01 17.96
N VAL A 343 13.20 30.76 18.13
CA VAL A 343 12.32 31.67 18.88
C VAL A 343 11.54 30.91 19.95
N TYR A 344 11.06 31.61 20.96
CA TYR A 344 10.42 30.99 22.12
C TYR A 344 9.00 31.56 22.38
N PRO A 345 8.04 31.35 21.46
CA PRO A 345 6.71 31.95 21.56
C PRO A 345 5.89 31.47 22.75
N THR A 346 6.27 30.33 23.35
CA THR A 346 5.57 29.69 24.47
C THR A 346 6.09 30.08 25.85
N TYR A 347 7.16 30.93 25.92
CA TYR A 347 7.79 31.33 27.17
C TYR A 347 7.27 32.65 27.76
N GLY A 348 6.06 33.04 27.37
CA GLY A 348 5.35 34.22 27.84
C GLY A 348 5.31 35.37 26.82
N GLU A 349 4.52 36.40 27.14
CA GLU A 349 4.21 37.49 26.20
C GLU A 349 5.46 38.30 25.75
N ARG A 350 6.46 38.44 26.62
CA ARG A 350 7.71 39.13 26.26
C ARG A 350 8.45 38.38 25.15
N GLN A 351 8.67 37.08 25.35
CA GLN A 351 9.39 36.24 24.39
C GLN A 351 8.60 36.09 23.09
N LYS A 352 7.26 36.03 23.15
CA LYS A 352 6.39 36.04 21.99
C LYS A 352 6.58 37.35 21.17
N ARG A 353 6.63 38.50 21.80
CA ARG A 353 6.90 39.78 21.11
C ARG A 353 8.30 39.82 20.51
N GLU A 354 9.31 39.33 21.22
CA GLU A 354 10.68 39.21 20.71
C GLU A 354 10.71 38.29 19.47
N ALA A 355 9.99 37.17 19.49
CA ALA A 355 9.82 36.27 18.36
C ALA A 355 9.20 37.00 17.16
N ILE A 356 8.06 37.66 17.35
CA ILE A 356 7.38 38.42 16.29
C ILE A 356 8.29 39.47 15.69
N ASN A 357 9.05 40.22 16.52
CA ASN A 357 9.98 41.22 16.03
C ASN A 357 11.12 40.62 15.20
N LEU A 358 11.69 39.50 15.63
CA LEU A 358 12.76 38.82 14.89
C LEU A 358 12.22 38.29 13.54
N LEU A 359 11.10 37.60 13.58
CA LEU A 359 10.48 37.01 12.36
C LEU A 359 10.01 38.10 11.38
N SER A 360 9.50 39.22 11.89
CA SER A 360 9.16 40.39 11.05
C SER A 360 10.37 40.93 10.29
N LYS A 361 11.55 41.00 10.95
CA LYS A 361 12.81 41.40 10.29
C LYS A 361 13.21 40.41 9.21
N LEU A 362 13.09 39.09 9.46
CA LEU A 362 13.40 38.07 8.47
C LEU A 362 12.46 38.13 7.26
N ILE A 363 11.15 38.38 7.49
CA ILE A 363 10.15 38.55 6.41
C ILE A 363 10.53 39.71 5.51
N LYS A 364 10.87 40.85 6.08
CA LYS A 364 11.31 42.05 5.33
C LYS A 364 12.63 41.83 4.59
N LYS A 365 13.61 41.21 5.25
CA LYS A 365 14.96 40.96 4.70
C LYS A 365 14.92 40.04 3.50
N HIS A 366 14.16 38.94 3.58
CA HIS A 366 14.12 37.89 2.57
C HIS A 366 12.89 37.95 1.68
N LYS A 367 11.98 38.89 1.90
CA LYS A 367 10.69 39.00 1.17
C LYS A 367 9.88 37.70 1.22
N ILE A 368 9.72 37.17 2.43
CA ILE A 368 8.99 35.92 2.67
C ILE A 368 7.51 36.12 2.34
N GLU A 369 6.94 35.18 1.58
CA GLU A 369 5.54 35.20 1.16
C GLU A 369 4.71 34.15 1.88
N HIS A 370 5.33 33.04 2.30
CA HIS A 370 4.63 31.94 2.96
C HIS A 370 5.32 31.46 4.23
N ILE A 371 4.51 31.03 5.19
CA ILE A 371 4.95 30.40 6.42
C ILE A 371 4.37 28.98 6.48
N ALA A 372 5.24 27.99 6.61
CA ALA A 372 4.88 26.60 6.83
C ALA A 372 5.06 26.28 8.31
N ILE A 373 4.01 25.83 8.99
CA ILE A 373 4.03 25.51 10.42
C ILE A 373 3.83 24.02 10.59
N GLY A 374 4.76 23.33 11.23
CA GLY A 374 4.62 21.92 11.59
C GLY A 374 3.44 21.68 12.53
N ASN A 375 2.77 20.56 12.37
CA ASN A 375 1.56 20.22 13.13
C ASN A 375 1.83 19.43 14.44
N GLY A 376 3.05 19.46 14.94
CA GLY A 376 3.43 18.76 16.16
C GLY A 376 3.12 19.50 17.45
N THR A 377 3.86 19.15 18.49
CA THR A 377 3.72 19.75 19.83
C THR A 377 3.94 21.26 19.79
N ALA A 378 3.10 22.05 20.45
CA ALA A 378 3.12 23.53 20.45
C ALA A 378 2.74 24.19 19.11
N SER A 379 2.17 23.46 18.16
CA SER A 379 1.75 24.02 16.87
C SER A 379 0.69 25.12 17.03
N ARG A 380 -0.22 24.99 17.99
CA ARG A 380 -1.28 25.96 18.25
C ARG A 380 -0.74 27.30 18.69
N GLU A 381 0.15 27.30 19.67
CA GLU A 381 0.79 28.51 20.19
C GLU A 381 1.65 29.18 19.11
N THR A 382 2.35 28.37 18.32
CA THR A 382 3.14 28.84 17.17
C THR A 382 2.25 29.44 16.09
N GLU A 383 1.10 28.82 15.79
CA GLU A 383 0.11 29.35 14.85
C GLU A 383 -0.46 30.70 15.31
N GLN A 384 -0.83 30.82 16.59
CA GLN A 384 -1.32 32.08 17.15
C GLN A 384 -0.28 33.19 17.03
N MET A 385 0.98 32.91 17.34
CA MET A 385 2.08 33.84 17.14
C MET A 385 2.24 34.23 15.66
N ALA A 386 2.16 33.22 14.76
CA ALA A 386 2.29 33.47 13.32
C ALA A 386 1.14 34.35 12.78
N VAL A 387 -0.08 34.18 13.25
CA VAL A 387 -1.21 35.03 12.86
C VAL A 387 -1.03 36.47 13.31
N GLU A 388 -0.57 36.72 14.55
CA GLU A 388 -0.23 38.06 15.01
C GLU A 388 0.88 38.69 14.17
N LEU A 389 1.92 37.92 13.86
CA LEU A 389 3.03 38.32 12.97
C LEU A 389 2.49 38.69 11.58
N ILE A 390 1.69 37.83 10.96
CA ILE A 390 1.11 38.01 9.62
C ILE A 390 0.26 39.29 9.59
N ARG A 391 -0.59 39.51 10.59
CA ARG A 391 -1.39 40.73 10.69
C ARG A 391 -0.51 41.96 10.72
N GLN A 392 0.52 41.98 11.57
CA GLN A 392 1.44 43.10 11.71
C GLN A 392 2.19 43.41 10.41
N VAL A 393 2.70 42.38 9.70
CA VAL A 393 3.49 42.63 8.47
C VAL A 393 2.58 42.94 7.27
N ASN A 394 1.37 42.39 7.22
CA ASN A 394 0.42 42.67 6.14
C ASN A 394 -0.18 44.08 6.30
N ASP A 395 -0.43 44.54 7.50
CA ASP A 395 -0.83 45.93 7.78
C ASP A 395 0.28 46.92 7.37
N ALA A 396 1.53 46.50 7.37
CA ALA A 396 2.67 47.26 6.87
C ALA A 396 2.93 47.09 5.36
N GLY A 397 2.01 46.45 4.62
CA GLY A 397 2.05 46.31 3.14
C GLY A 397 2.70 45.04 2.61
N ALA A 398 2.98 44.03 3.44
CA ALA A 398 3.37 42.70 3.01
C ALA A 398 2.16 41.87 2.59
N HIS A 399 2.40 40.74 1.93
CA HIS A 399 1.38 39.76 1.54
C HIS A 399 1.84 38.37 1.98
N VAL A 400 1.73 38.08 3.27
CA VAL A 400 2.16 36.82 3.86
C VAL A 400 0.96 35.99 4.23
N SER A 401 1.03 34.71 3.93
CA SER A 401 0.05 33.70 4.33
C SER A 401 0.73 32.49 4.95
N TYR A 402 -0.02 31.62 5.64
CA TYR A 402 0.52 30.43 6.26
C TYR A 402 -0.30 29.18 5.93
N MET A 403 0.32 28.05 6.13
CA MET A 403 -0.32 26.75 6.11
C MET A 403 0.26 25.86 7.18
N ILE A 404 -0.59 25.07 7.83
CA ILE A 404 -0.14 23.97 8.68
C ILE A 404 0.31 22.82 7.79
N VAL A 405 1.52 22.37 7.99
CA VAL A 405 2.17 21.33 7.21
C VAL A 405 2.35 20.09 8.09
N SER A 406 2.06 18.91 7.57
CA SER A 406 2.35 17.68 8.29
C SER A 406 3.86 17.53 8.51
N GLU A 407 4.28 17.37 9.76
CA GLU A 407 5.67 17.06 10.12
C GLU A 407 5.95 15.56 10.23
N ALA A 408 4.98 14.72 9.82
CA ALA A 408 5.14 13.27 9.84
C ALA A 408 6.44 12.84 9.15
N GLY A 409 7.26 12.05 9.86
CA GLY A 409 8.56 11.62 9.38
C GLY A 409 9.66 12.69 9.31
N ALA A 410 9.39 13.96 9.67
CA ALA A 410 10.42 15.02 9.65
C ALA A 410 11.56 14.73 10.63
N SER A 411 11.25 14.16 11.79
CA SER A 411 12.25 13.71 12.76
C SER A 411 13.09 12.53 12.24
N VAL A 412 12.50 11.63 11.49
CA VAL A 412 13.21 10.52 10.84
C VAL A 412 14.17 11.05 9.78
N TYR A 413 13.72 11.97 8.94
CA TYR A 413 14.57 12.64 7.95
C TYR A 413 15.72 13.40 8.62
N SER A 414 15.42 14.27 9.58
CA SER A 414 16.41 15.15 10.21
C SER A 414 17.53 14.39 10.93
N ALA A 415 17.22 13.21 11.46
CA ALA A 415 18.20 12.30 12.09
C ALA A 415 18.91 11.36 11.08
N SER A 416 18.51 11.39 9.81
CA SER A 416 19.06 10.50 8.80
C SER A 416 20.48 10.89 8.34
N PRO A 417 21.26 9.92 7.83
CA PRO A 417 22.53 10.21 7.17
C PRO A 417 22.38 11.20 6.02
N LEU A 418 21.31 11.11 5.26
CA LEU A 418 21.01 12.01 4.15
C LEU A 418 20.90 13.46 4.60
N ALA A 419 20.16 13.73 5.67
CA ALA A 419 20.04 15.08 6.21
C ALA A 419 21.37 15.61 6.78
N ALA A 420 22.18 14.72 7.35
CA ALA A 420 23.52 15.09 7.80
C ALA A 420 24.46 15.44 6.63
N GLU A 421 24.34 14.76 5.50
CA GLU A 421 25.08 15.10 4.27
C GLU A 421 24.60 16.41 3.64
N GLU A 422 23.28 16.66 3.62
CA GLU A 422 22.70 17.89 3.06
C GLU A 422 23.04 19.11 3.92
N PHE A 423 23.01 18.96 5.25
CA PHE A 423 23.17 20.06 6.21
C PHE A 423 24.09 19.71 7.38
N PRO A 424 25.39 19.50 7.13
CA PRO A 424 26.34 19.16 8.20
C PRO A 424 26.49 20.29 9.24
N GLN A 425 26.19 21.53 8.85
CA GLN A 425 26.32 22.72 9.71
C GLN A 425 25.13 22.95 10.63
N TYR A 426 23.99 22.25 10.42
CA TYR A 426 22.80 22.42 11.23
C TYR A 426 22.56 21.23 12.14
N ASP A 427 21.99 21.48 13.31
CA ASP A 427 21.52 20.44 14.19
C ASP A 427 20.24 19.75 13.67
N VAL A 428 19.86 18.65 14.28
CA VAL A 428 18.70 17.84 13.89
C VAL A 428 17.41 18.67 13.84
N ASN A 429 17.23 19.60 14.79
CA ASN A 429 15.99 20.39 14.88
C ASN A 429 15.91 21.46 13.76
N LEU A 430 17.01 22.09 13.41
CA LEU A 430 17.04 23.04 12.29
C LEU A 430 16.83 22.36 10.94
N ARG A 431 17.34 21.14 10.76
CA ARG A 431 17.06 20.32 9.58
C ARG A 431 15.58 20.02 9.42
N SER A 432 14.89 19.78 10.54
CA SER A 432 13.44 19.58 10.55
C SER A 432 12.69 20.83 10.06
N ALA A 433 13.06 22.02 10.53
CA ALA A 433 12.46 23.26 10.07
C ALA A 433 12.66 23.52 8.56
N VAL A 434 13.83 23.17 8.03
CA VAL A 434 14.10 23.23 6.58
C VAL A 434 13.17 22.26 5.83
N SER A 435 13.02 21.04 6.33
CA SER A 435 12.12 20.04 5.72
C SER A 435 10.67 20.53 5.70
N ILE A 436 10.18 21.12 6.79
CA ILE A 436 8.83 21.67 6.88
C ILE A 436 8.61 22.77 5.82
N ALA A 437 9.55 23.70 5.67
CA ALA A 437 9.47 24.73 4.64
C ALA A 437 9.42 24.15 3.22
N ARG A 438 10.27 23.19 2.92
CA ARG A 438 10.35 22.52 1.62
C ARG A 438 9.11 21.68 1.31
N ARG A 439 8.46 21.12 2.32
CA ARG A 439 7.19 20.37 2.14
C ARG A 439 6.05 21.24 1.64
N LEU A 440 6.03 22.51 1.99
CA LEU A 440 5.07 23.45 1.41
C LEU A 440 5.41 23.75 -0.04
N GLN A 441 6.69 23.89 -0.36
CA GLN A 441 7.15 24.23 -1.72
C GLN A 441 6.94 23.07 -2.70
N ASP A 442 7.35 21.87 -2.33
CA ASP A 442 7.13 20.65 -3.13
C ASP A 442 7.08 19.41 -2.23
N PRO A 443 5.87 18.96 -1.83
CA PRO A 443 5.71 17.81 -0.95
C PRO A 443 6.37 16.54 -1.48
N LEU A 444 6.18 16.22 -2.76
CA LEU A 444 6.72 15.01 -3.37
C LEU A 444 8.26 14.98 -3.31
N ALA A 445 8.90 16.06 -3.72
CA ALA A 445 10.37 16.16 -3.74
C ALA A 445 11.00 15.99 -2.35
N GLU A 446 10.30 16.38 -1.31
CA GLU A 446 10.79 16.25 0.08
C GLU A 446 10.40 14.90 0.69
N LEU A 447 9.17 14.42 0.49
CA LEU A 447 8.68 13.17 1.09
C LEU A 447 9.37 11.91 0.54
N VAL A 448 9.89 11.94 -0.69
CA VAL A 448 10.68 10.82 -1.24
C VAL A 448 11.99 10.54 -0.48
N LYS A 449 12.46 11.49 0.34
CA LYS A 449 13.65 11.34 1.20
C LYS A 449 13.39 10.49 2.44
N ILE A 450 12.14 10.16 2.71
CA ILE A 450 11.67 9.47 3.91
C ILE A 450 11.12 8.10 3.53
N ASP A 451 11.30 7.11 4.41
CA ASP A 451 10.57 5.86 4.29
C ASP A 451 9.05 6.14 4.35
N PRO A 452 8.26 5.70 3.36
CA PRO A 452 6.82 5.95 3.35
C PRO A 452 6.09 5.52 4.62
N LYS A 453 6.58 4.50 5.31
CA LYS A 453 6.04 4.06 6.61
C LYS A 453 6.14 5.12 7.70
N ALA A 454 7.13 5.98 7.64
CA ALA A 454 7.30 7.07 8.60
C ALA A 454 6.33 8.24 8.39
N ILE A 455 5.62 8.28 7.26
CA ILE A 455 4.60 9.29 6.97
C ILE A 455 3.29 9.04 7.75
N GLY A 456 3.12 7.85 8.33
CA GLY A 456 1.97 7.54 9.18
C GLY A 456 0.68 7.28 8.39
N VAL A 457 0.74 6.41 7.40
CA VAL A 457 -0.37 6.13 6.46
C VAL A 457 -1.45 5.20 7.00
N GLY A 458 -1.24 4.53 8.15
CA GLY A 458 -2.23 3.60 8.68
C GLY A 458 -2.08 3.22 10.15
N GLN A 459 -3.20 2.93 10.78
CA GLN A 459 -3.29 2.61 12.22
C GLN A 459 -2.60 1.28 12.58
N TYR A 460 -2.64 0.29 11.68
CA TYR A 460 -2.13 -1.06 11.91
C TYR A 460 -0.85 -1.36 11.13
N GLN A 461 -0.15 -0.35 10.63
CA GLN A 461 1.02 -0.56 9.76
C GLN A 461 2.14 -1.38 10.39
N HIS A 462 2.28 -1.36 11.72
CA HIS A 462 3.28 -2.15 12.46
C HIS A 462 2.88 -3.62 12.64
N ASP A 463 1.63 -3.98 12.33
CA ASP A 463 1.11 -5.35 12.40
C ASP A 463 1.11 -6.04 11.03
N MET A 464 1.47 -5.29 9.97
CA MET A 464 1.52 -5.80 8.61
C MET A 464 2.82 -6.57 8.34
N PRO A 465 2.82 -7.51 7.36
CA PRO A 465 4.06 -8.08 6.83
C PRO A 465 4.97 -6.96 6.28
N PRO A 466 6.15 -6.69 6.89
CA PRO A 466 6.93 -5.50 6.57
C PRO A 466 7.34 -5.42 5.10
N LYS A 467 7.78 -6.53 4.52
CA LYS A 467 8.21 -6.59 3.12
C LYS A 467 7.06 -6.26 2.16
N ARG A 468 5.87 -6.80 2.41
CA ARG A 468 4.71 -6.56 1.56
C ARG A 468 4.25 -5.10 1.64
N LEU A 469 4.26 -4.53 2.84
CA LEU A 469 3.97 -3.11 3.05
C LEU A 469 4.99 -2.22 2.31
N ASP A 470 6.28 -2.53 2.43
CA ASP A 470 7.35 -1.81 1.72
C ASP A 470 7.16 -1.83 0.21
N GLU A 471 6.89 -2.99 -0.37
CA GLU A 471 6.66 -3.15 -1.81
C GLU A 471 5.48 -2.30 -2.28
N ALA A 472 4.35 -2.35 -1.57
CA ALA A 472 3.16 -1.60 -1.93
C ALA A 472 3.37 -0.08 -1.83
N LEU A 473 3.93 0.41 -0.73
CA LEU A 473 4.14 1.85 -0.53
C LEU A 473 5.22 2.42 -1.45
N ASN A 474 6.31 1.69 -1.68
CA ASN A 474 7.33 2.10 -2.65
C ASN A 474 6.78 2.13 -4.08
N GLY A 475 5.88 1.22 -4.43
CA GLY A 475 5.16 1.25 -5.70
C GLY A 475 4.36 2.54 -5.89
N VAL A 476 3.65 2.99 -4.86
CA VAL A 476 2.92 4.28 -4.91
C VAL A 476 3.86 5.45 -5.12
N VAL A 477 5.00 5.50 -4.42
CA VAL A 477 6.00 6.57 -4.58
C VAL A 477 6.54 6.59 -6.02
N GLU A 478 6.91 5.44 -6.55
CA GLU A 478 7.39 5.30 -7.94
C GLU A 478 6.35 5.78 -8.94
N ASP A 479 5.10 5.36 -8.81
CA ASP A 479 4.02 5.77 -9.70
C ASP A 479 3.79 7.28 -9.65
N CYS A 480 3.79 7.89 -8.46
CA CYS A 480 3.63 9.34 -8.31
C CYS A 480 4.78 10.13 -8.94
N VAL A 481 6.02 9.74 -8.69
CA VAL A 481 7.20 10.42 -9.22
C VAL A 481 7.20 10.38 -10.76
N ASN A 482 6.93 9.21 -11.35
CA ASN A 482 6.91 9.06 -12.80
C ASN A 482 5.69 9.73 -13.45
N ALA A 483 4.55 9.79 -12.77
CA ALA A 483 3.38 10.52 -13.24
C ALA A 483 3.63 12.04 -13.31
N VAL A 484 4.29 12.60 -12.31
CA VAL A 484 4.62 14.04 -12.26
C VAL A 484 5.74 14.39 -13.25
N GLY A 485 6.72 13.52 -13.41
CA GLY A 485 7.96 13.82 -14.13
C GLY A 485 8.96 14.58 -13.25
N VAL A 486 10.21 14.53 -13.62
CA VAL A 486 11.32 15.03 -12.80
C VAL A 486 12.24 15.94 -13.61
N ASP A 487 12.49 17.15 -13.10
CA ASP A 487 13.52 18.05 -13.67
C ASP A 487 14.91 17.51 -13.30
N VAL A 488 15.67 17.11 -14.31
CA VAL A 488 16.97 16.50 -14.16
C VAL A 488 18.02 17.45 -13.57
N ASN A 489 17.84 18.76 -13.74
CA ASN A 489 18.79 19.77 -13.29
C ASN A 489 18.58 20.19 -11.84
N THR A 490 17.39 19.99 -11.28
CA THR A 490 17.05 20.41 -9.90
C THR A 490 16.82 19.24 -8.94
N ALA A 491 16.55 18.05 -9.45
CA ALA A 491 16.20 16.90 -8.64
C ALA A 491 17.33 16.41 -7.75
N SER A 492 16.99 16.01 -6.53
CA SER A 492 17.88 15.31 -5.62
C SER A 492 18.14 13.86 -6.07
N PRO A 493 19.23 13.23 -5.62
CA PRO A 493 19.45 11.80 -5.87
C PRO A 493 18.28 10.93 -5.36
N SER A 494 17.68 11.30 -4.24
CA SER A 494 16.52 10.60 -3.66
C SER A 494 15.29 10.62 -4.58
N LEU A 495 15.04 11.73 -5.27
CA LEU A 495 13.96 11.84 -6.25
C LEU A 495 14.30 11.09 -7.53
N LEU A 496 15.52 11.26 -8.05
CA LEU A 496 15.97 10.63 -9.28
C LEU A 496 15.95 9.10 -9.21
N GLN A 497 16.31 8.50 -8.07
CA GLN A 497 16.30 7.04 -7.92
C GLN A 497 14.89 6.41 -8.03
N ARG A 498 13.83 7.21 -7.91
CA ARG A 498 12.44 6.78 -8.08
C ARG A 498 11.97 6.85 -9.54
N VAL A 499 12.75 7.47 -10.40
CA VAL A 499 12.46 7.51 -11.84
C VAL A 499 12.67 6.14 -12.45
N SER A 500 11.75 5.73 -13.31
CA SER A 500 11.80 4.46 -14.04
C SER A 500 13.19 4.24 -14.67
N GLY A 501 13.77 3.06 -14.44
CA GLY A 501 15.07 2.69 -14.98
C GLY A 501 16.30 3.25 -14.26
N LEU A 502 16.13 4.13 -13.29
CA LEU A 502 17.21 4.64 -12.45
C LEU A 502 17.27 3.90 -11.11
N ASN A 503 18.45 3.83 -10.54
CA ASN A 503 18.70 3.32 -9.19
C ASN A 503 19.56 4.31 -8.40
N ALA A 504 19.89 3.99 -7.16
CA ALA A 504 20.68 4.88 -6.30
C ALA A 504 22.05 5.28 -6.92
N THR A 505 22.71 4.37 -7.60
CA THR A 505 24.00 4.63 -8.23
C THR A 505 23.86 5.55 -9.44
N THR A 506 22.93 5.25 -10.35
CA THR A 506 22.71 6.08 -11.55
C THR A 506 22.16 7.46 -11.19
N ALA A 507 21.30 7.56 -10.16
CA ALA A 507 20.82 8.84 -9.65
C ALA A 507 21.95 9.72 -9.14
N LYS A 508 22.88 9.18 -8.34
CA LYS A 508 24.08 9.89 -7.89
C LYS A 508 24.97 10.30 -9.06
N ASN A 509 25.12 9.43 -10.07
CA ASN A 509 25.91 9.73 -11.25
C ASN A 509 25.31 10.86 -12.11
N VAL A 510 23.97 10.95 -12.19
CA VAL A 510 23.29 12.07 -12.85
C VAL A 510 23.62 13.39 -12.16
N VAL A 511 23.53 13.42 -10.84
CA VAL A 511 23.87 14.62 -10.06
C VAL A 511 25.34 14.99 -10.20
N ALA A 512 26.24 14.04 -10.05
CA ALA A 512 27.68 14.26 -10.25
C ALA A 512 28.00 14.80 -11.65
N TYR A 513 27.39 14.24 -12.69
CA TYR A 513 27.59 14.69 -14.07
C TYR A 513 27.20 16.16 -14.27
N ARG A 514 26.02 16.58 -13.73
CA ARG A 514 25.61 17.99 -13.87
C ARG A 514 26.45 18.95 -13.04
N GLU A 515 27.00 18.50 -11.91
CA GLU A 515 27.91 19.29 -11.10
C GLU A 515 29.26 19.51 -11.80
N GLU A 516 29.78 18.50 -12.48
CA GLU A 516 31.04 18.55 -13.19
C GLU A 516 30.95 19.24 -14.56
N ASN A 517 29.86 19.04 -15.30
CA ASN A 517 29.71 19.48 -16.70
C ASN A 517 28.69 20.61 -16.88
N GLY A 518 28.10 21.10 -15.81
CA GLY A 518 27.01 22.07 -15.87
C GLY A 518 25.64 21.42 -16.13
N PRO A 519 24.57 22.23 -16.13
CA PRO A 519 23.21 21.74 -16.33
C PRO A 519 23.06 20.98 -17.65
N PHE A 520 22.21 19.96 -17.63
CA PHE A 520 21.79 19.28 -18.86
C PHE A 520 21.08 20.27 -19.79
N THR A 521 21.41 20.24 -21.08
CA THR A 521 20.79 21.04 -22.13
C THR A 521 19.99 20.23 -23.12
N SER A 522 19.99 18.90 -22.99
CA SER A 522 19.17 17.98 -23.77
C SER A 522 18.99 16.65 -23.07
N ARG A 523 17.93 15.91 -23.37
CA ARG A 523 17.76 14.52 -22.95
C ARG A 523 18.87 13.60 -23.46
N ALA A 524 19.36 13.85 -24.65
CA ALA A 524 20.42 13.05 -25.26
C ALA A 524 21.72 13.02 -24.43
N GLN A 525 22.01 14.07 -23.69
CA GLN A 525 23.18 14.11 -22.79
C GLN A 525 23.12 13.09 -21.67
N LEU A 526 21.94 12.59 -21.29
CA LEU A 526 21.80 11.53 -20.30
C LEU A 526 22.57 10.25 -20.69
N LYS A 527 22.75 10.00 -21.99
CA LYS A 527 23.56 8.88 -22.51
C LYS A 527 25.03 8.95 -22.11
N LYS A 528 25.53 10.13 -21.71
CA LYS A 528 26.90 10.36 -21.25
C LYS A 528 27.10 10.08 -19.77
N VAL A 529 26.02 9.90 -19.02
CA VAL A 529 26.08 9.63 -17.58
C VAL A 529 26.63 8.21 -17.34
N PRO A 530 27.66 8.07 -16.48
CA PRO A 530 28.26 6.77 -16.19
C PRO A 530 27.21 5.76 -15.67
N LYS A 531 27.29 4.51 -16.14
CA LYS A 531 26.38 3.39 -15.79
C LYS A 531 24.92 3.56 -16.23
N LEU A 532 24.58 4.63 -16.93
CA LEU A 532 23.27 4.82 -17.55
C LEU A 532 23.31 4.25 -18.97
N GLY A 533 23.05 2.94 -19.09
CA GLY A 533 23.08 2.23 -20.37
C GLY A 533 21.84 2.49 -21.24
N PRO A 534 21.79 1.90 -22.46
CA PRO A 534 20.69 2.10 -23.40
C PRO A 534 19.32 1.71 -22.85
N LYS A 535 19.23 0.62 -22.09
CA LYS A 535 17.97 0.18 -21.47
C LYS A 535 17.50 1.16 -20.39
N ALA A 536 18.41 1.61 -19.53
CA ALA A 536 18.10 2.61 -18.52
C ALA A 536 17.65 3.93 -19.15
N PHE A 537 18.31 4.37 -20.22
CA PHE A 537 17.91 5.55 -20.96
C PHE A 537 16.50 5.41 -21.55
N GLN A 538 16.19 4.29 -22.18
CA GLN A 538 14.85 4.01 -22.70
C GLN A 538 13.78 4.11 -21.60
N GLN A 539 14.06 3.54 -20.42
CA GLN A 539 13.11 3.54 -19.33
C GLN A 539 12.92 4.92 -18.68
N CYS A 540 13.98 5.74 -18.57
CA CYS A 540 13.94 7.00 -17.84
C CYS A 540 13.67 8.25 -18.68
N ALA A 541 14.03 8.25 -19.95
CA ALA A 541 14.10 9.47 -20.76
C ALA A 541 12.78 10.25 -20.83
N GLY A 542 11.66 9.58 -20.97
CA GLY A 542 10.35 10.22 -21.05
C GLY A 542 9.87 10.84 -19.71
N PHE A 543 10.40 10.37 -18.60
CA PHE A 543 10.05 10.85 -17.25
C PHE A 543 10.96 11.97 -16.75
N LEU A 544 12.11 12.18 -17.39
CA LEU A 544 13.04 13.26 -17.07
C LEU A 544 12.76 14.48 -17.94
N ARG A 545 12.70 15.65 -17.34
CA ARG A 545 12.47 16.93 -18.01
C ARG A 545 13.76 17.74 -18.04
N VAL A 546 13.99 18.42 -19.15
CA VAL A 546 15.12 19.33 -19.34
C VAL A 546 14.56 20.69 -19.80
N PRO A 547 14.11 21.55 -18.88
CA PRO A 547 13.52 22.85 -19.24
C PRO A 547 14.48 23.75 -20.02
N GLU A 548 15.77 23.61 -19.83
CA GLU A 548 16.84 24.39 -20.47
C GLU A 548 17.16 23.92 -21.90
N SER A 549 16.53 22.83 -22.37
CA SER A 549 16.78 22.31 -23.71
C SER A 549 16.28 23.28 -24.80
N LYS A 550 17.02 23.34 -25.89
CA LYS A 550 16.58 24.04 -27.10
C LYS A 550 15.37 23.36 -27.76
N SER A 551 15.19 22.07 -27.56
CA SER A 551 14.01 21.33 -28.00
C SER A 551 12.95 21.36 -26.92
N VAL A 552 11.81 21.95 -27.21
CA VAL A 552 10.67 21.97 -26.29
C VAL A 552 10.18 20.54 -25.95
N LEU A 553 10.41 19.55 -26.82
CA LEU A 553 10.03 18.16 -26.58
C LEU A 553 10.77 17.54 -25.41
N ASP A 554 11.98 17.99 -25.10
CA ASP A 554 12.73 17.55 -23.92
C ASP A 554 12.12 18.01 -22.57
N ASN A 555 11.19 18.96 -22.62
CA ASN A 555 10.40 19.40 -21.48
C ASN A 555 8.94 18.92 -21.55
N THR A 556 8.72 17.75 -22.09
CA THR A 556 7.40 17.11 -22.21
C THR A 556 7.49 15.66 -21.74
N ALA A 557 6.34 14.99 -21.57
CA ALA A 557 6.30 13.56 -21.35
C ALA A 557 6.35 12.73 -22.64
N VAL A 558 6.57 13.37 -23.81
CA VAL A 558 6.79 12.64 -25.06
C VAL A 558 8.13 11.89 -24.97
N HIS A 559 8.07 10.59 -25.19
CA HIS A 559 9.29 9.79 -25.23
C HIS A 559 10.14 10.12 -26.46
N PRO A 560 11.47 10.14 -26.39
CA PRO A 560 12.33 10.36 -27.57
C PRO A 560 12.03 9.46 -28.77
N GLU A 561 11.55 8.23 -28.52
CA GLU A 561 11.09 7.32 -29.59
C GLU A 561 9.95 7.90 -30.43
N SER A 562 9.16 8.80 -29.87
CA SER A 562 7.98 9.42 -30.52
C SER A 562 8.24 10.84 -30.99
N TYR A 563 9.48 11.34 -30.96
CA TYR A 563 9.80 12.70 -31.40
C TYR A 563 9.50 12.91 -32.89
N ASP A 564 9.84 11.97 -33.74
CA ASP A 564 9.55 12.05 -35.17
C ASP A 564 8.05 12.04 -35.45
N ALA A 565 7.28 11.21 -34.72
CA ALA A 565 5.84 11.19 -34.78
C ALA A 565 5.23 12.52 -34.34
N ALA A 566 5.73 13.13 -33.28
CA ALA A 566 5.27 14.45 -32.83
C ALA A 566 5.53 15.55 -33.85
N LYS A 567 6.72 15.56 -34.47
CA LYS A 567 7.06 16.52 -35.55
C LYS A 567 6.17 16.34 -36.78
N GLN A 568 5.95 15.09 -37.22
CA GLN A 568 5.06 14.77 -38.33
C GLN A 568 3.61 15.19 -38.02
N LEU A 569 3.13 15.03 -36.80
CA LEU A 569 1.82 15.48 -36.38
C LEU A 569 1.68 17.01 -36.52
N LEU A 570 2.70 17.76 -36.10
CA LEU A 570 2.72 19.21 -36.20
C LEU A 570 2.70 19.64 -37.67
N GLU A 571 3.49 19.03 -38.55
CA GLU A 571 3.47 19.29 -39.99
C GLU A 571 2.10 18.99 -40.59
N LEU A 572 1.48 17.85 -40.23
CA LEU A 572 0.17 17.44 -40.73
C LEU A 572 -0.94 18.42 -40.35
N THR A 573 -0.81 19.11 -39.24
CA THR A 573 -1.79 20.08 -38.73
C THR A 573 -1.40 21.54 -38.99
N GLY A 574 -0.30 21.77 -39.70
CA GLY A 574 0.17 23.12 -40.08
C GLY A 574 0.79 23.90 -38.92
N HIS A 575 1.35 23.22 -37.95
CA HIS A 575 2.05 23.77 -36.78
C HIS A 575 3.54 23.48 -36.83
N SER A 576 4.28 24.15 -35.96
CA SER A 576 5.72 23.95 -35.75
C SER A 576 6.08 23.81 -34.27
N LEU A 577 7.34 23.41 -33.97
CA LEU A 577 7.86 23.39 -32.61
C LEU A 577 7.86 24.78 -31.96
N VAL A 578 7.97 25.84 -32.75
CA VAL A 578 7.89 27.21 -32.24
C VAL A 578 6.49 27.51 -31.68
N ASP A 579 5.44 27.01 -32.36
CA ASP A 579 4.05 27.16 -31.90
C ASP A 579 3.83 26.39 -30.58
N VAL A 580 4.45 25.24 -30.41
CA VAL A 580 4.45 24.48 -29.15
C VAL A 580 5.04 25.32 -28.03
N GLN A 581 6.21 25.87 -28.26
CA GLN A 581 6.92 26.71 -27.28
C GLN A 581 6.14 27.97 -26.92
N ALA A 582 5.42 28.55 -27.91
CA ALA A 582 4.59 29.74 -27.71
C ALA A 582 3.20 29.44 -27.11
N GLY A 583 2.83 28.16 -26.90
CA GLY A 583 1.51 27.78 -26.40
C GLY A 583 0.36 28.03 -27.36
N LYS A 584 0.62 28.07 -28.68
CA LYS A 584 -0.35 28.41 -29.74
C LYS A 584 -1.01 27.19 -30.40
N LEU A 585 -1.26 26.12 -29.64
CA LEU A 585 -1.82 24.87 -30.18
C LEU A 585 -3.25 24.56 -29.70
N THR A 586 -4.02 25.57 -29.33
CA THR A 586 -5.40 25.41 -28.85
C THR A 586 -6.33 24.71 -29.84
N ASP A 587 -6.06 24.84 -31.14
CA ASP A 587 -6.80 24.21 -32.25
C ASP A 587 -6.31 22.81 -32.63
N LEU A 588 -5.21 22.33 -32.06
CA LEU A 588 -4.62 21.04 -32.41
C LEU A 588 -5.59 19.86 -32.21
N PRO A 589 -6.31 19.71 -31.09
CA PRO A 589 -7.25 18.62 -30.93
C PRO A 589 -8.38 18.64 -31.97
N ALA A 590 -8.89 19.82 -32.31
CA ALA A 590 -9.94 20.00 -33.33
C ALA A 590 -9.44 19.61 -34.72
N LYS A 591 -8.22 19.98 -35.06
CA LYS A 591 -7.60 19.61 -36.35
C LYS A 591 -7.34 18.10 -36.45
N VAL A 592 -6.89 17.47 -35.38
CA VAL A 592 -6.67 15.99 -35.29
C VAL A 592 -8.01 15.28 -35.45
N LYS A 593 -9.05 15.74 -34.78
CA LYS A 593 -10.40 15.20 -34.90
C LYS A 593 -10.98 15.35 -36.32
N ALA A 594 -10.78 16.51 -36.94
CA ALA A 594 -11.21 16.77 -38.32
C ALA A 594 -10.48 15.89 -39.34
N TYR A 595 -9.20 15.63 -39.14
CA TYR A 595 -8.43 14.71 -39.97
C TYR A 595 -8.83 13.24 -39.74
N GLY A 596 -9.31 12.90 -38.58
CA GLY A 596 -9.62 11.56 -38.11
C GLY A 596 -8.46 10.96 -37.27
N GLU A 597 -8.72 10.66 -35.98
CA GLU A 597 -7.68 10.19 -35.08
C GLU A 597 -6.95 8.93 -35.59
N GLU A 598 -7.68 7.94 -36.10
CA GLU A 598 -7.11 6.72 -36.65
C GLU A 598 -6.24 6.99 -37.88
N LYS A 599 -6.68 7.88 -38.76
CA LYS A 599 -5.90 8.26 -39.95
C LYS A 599 -4.65 9.05 -39.57
N ALA A 600 -4.77 9.96 -38.60
CA ALA A 600 -3.63 10.74 -38.11
C ALA A 600 -2.61 9.80 -37.39
N ALA A 601 -3.05 8.88 -36.57
CA ALA A 601 -2.20 7.91 -35.92
C ALA A 601 -1.44 7.03 -36.92
N ALA A 602 -2.14 6.52 -37.93
CA ALA A 602 -1.54 5.73 -39.01
C ALA A 602 -0.52 6.56 -39.83
N ALA A 603 -0.84 7.83 -40.11
CA ALA A 603 0.04 8.73 -40.90
C ALA A 603 1.37 9.01 -40.17
N ILE A 604 1.38 9.06 -38.84
CA ILE A 604 2.57 9.30 -38.01
C ILE A 604 3.20 8.01 -37.44
N GLY A 605 2.62 6.85 -37.73
CA GLY A 605 3.18 5.55 -37.39
C GLY A 605 3.05 5.16 -35.91
N VAL A 606 2.00 5.63 -35.23
CA VAL A 606 1.71 5.30 -33.80
C VAL A 606 0.28 4.81 -33.65
N GLY A 607 -0.05 4.27 -32.47
CA GLY A 607 -1.42 3.94 -32.10
C GLY A 607 -2.21 5.19 -31.63
N VAL A 608 -3.54 5.07 -31.60
CA VAL A 608 -4.42 6.18 -31.15
C VAL A 608 -4.13 6.59 -29.71
N PRO A 609 -3.88 5.70 -28.74
CA PRO A 609 -3.51 6.11 -27.39
C PRO A 609 -2.25 6.97 -27.34
N THR A 610 -1.19 6.59 -28.06
CA THR A 610 0.04 7.39 -28.17
C THR A 610 -0.21 8.73 -28.85
N LEU A 611 -1.02 8.77 -29.91
CA LEU A 611 -1.43 10.02 -30.56
C LEU A 611 -2.08 11.00 -29.57
N ARG A 612 -3.03 10.53 -28.78
CA ARG A 612 -3.72 11.35 -27.78
C ARG A 612 -2.76 11.89 -26.72
N ASP A 613 -1.82 11.06 -26.26
CA ASP A 613 -0.79 11.49 -25.32
C ASP A 613 0.12 12.56 -25.91
N VAL A 614 0.56 12.38 -27.15
CA VAL A 614 1.40 13.37 -27.86
C VAL A 614 0.65 14.69 -28.04
N VAL A 615 -0.62 14.65 -28.43
CA VAL A 615 -1.47 15.86 -28.54
C VAL A 615 -1.56 16.59 -27.20
N GLY A 616 -1.86 15.89 -26.13
CA GLY A 616 -1.96 16.47 -24.78
C GLY A 616 -0.67 17.13 -24.31
N GLU A 617 0.47 16.49 -24.56
CA GLU A 617 1.80 17.00 -24.16
C GLU A 617 2.22 18.22 -25.01
N LEU A 618 1.94 18.22 -26.30
CA LEU A 618 2.25 19.35 -27.18
C LEU A 618 1.42 20.59 -26.85
N MET A 619 0.19 20.41 -26.37
CA MET A 619 -0.66 21.54 -25.95
C MET A 619 -0.16 22.25 -24.69
N LYS A 620 0.45 21.54 -23.78
CA LYS A 620 0.92 22.04 -22.49
C LYS A 620 2.33 21.52 -22.17
N PRO A 621 3.38 21.97 -22.87
CA PRO A 621 4.74 21.55 -22.57
C PRO A 621 5.14 22.00 -21.18
N GLY A 622 5.89 21.16 -20.47
CA GLY A 622 6.31 21.45 -19.09
C GLY A 622 5.21 21.39 -18.04
N ARG A 623 4.06 20.82 -18.37
CA ARG A 623 2.92 20.69 -17.44
C ARG A 623 3.28 19.83 -16.24
N ASP A 624 2.95 20.33 -15.06
CA ASP A 624 2.87 19.56 -13.83
C ASP A 624 1.40 19.14 -13.63
N ILE A 625 1.14 17.84 -13.61
CA ILE A 625 -0.24 17.33 -13.47
C ILE A 625 -0.89 17.71 -12.15
N ARG A 626 -0.11 18.09 -11.16
CA ARG A 626 -0.60 18.56 -9.85
C ARG A 626 -1.23 19.95 -9.91
N ASP A 627 -0.93 20.74 -10.94
CA ASP A 627 -1.52 22.07 -11.13
C ASP A 627 -3.04 22.01 -11.41
N ASP A 628 -3.53 20.88 -11.91
CA ASP A 628 -4.96 20.66 -12.15
C ASP A 628 -5.72 20.17 -10.91
N LEU A 629 -5.02 19.88 -9.83
CA LEU A 629 -5.62 19.44 -8.57
C LEU A 629 -6.02 20.64 -7.69
N PRO A 630 -6.94 20.46 -6.73
CA PRO A 630 -7.33 21.52 -5.80
C PRO A 630 -6.09 22.08 -5.08
N GLN A 631 -5.90 23.39 -5.18
CA GLN A 631 -4.73 24.05 -4.58
C GLN A 631 -4.81 24.09 -3.06
N PRO A 632 -3.66 24.05 -2.33
CA PRO A 632 -3.63 24.14 -0.89
C PRO A 632 -4.27 25.43 -0.38
N ILE A 633 -4.97 25.36 0.75
CA ILE A 633 -5.58 26.52 1.39
C ILE A 633 -4.51 27.25 2.21
N LEU A 634 -4.18 28.47 1.76
CA LEU A 634 -3.30 29.37 2.49
C LEU A 634 -4.14 30.35 3.31
N ARG A 635 -3.79 30.57 4.58
CA ARG A 635 -4.57 31.29 5.56
C ARG A 635 -3.83 32.53 6.06
N THR A 636 -4.59 33.49 6.60
CA THR A 636 -4.08 34.68 7.26
C THR A 636 -4.59 34.81 8.71
N ASP A 637 -5.57 34.01 9.09
CA ASP A 637 -6.27 34.03 10.38
C ASP A 637 -6.51 32.62 10.92
N VAL A 638 -6.82 32.51 12.21
CA VAL A 638 -7.21 31.27 12.92
C VAL A 638 -8.69 31.24 13.18
N LEU A 639 -9.32 30.10 12.95
CA LEU A 639 -10.66 29.79 13.42
C LEU A 639 -10.55 28.89 14.68
N GLU A 640 -11.24 29.23 15.76
CA GLU A 640 -11.31 28.39 16.96
C GLU A 640 -12.62 27.59 17.02
N MET A 641 -12.61 26.46 17.75
CA MET A 641 -13.81 25.61 17.89
C MET A 641 -15.01 26.37 18.44
N LYS A 642 -14.81 27.33 19.38
CA LYS A 642 -15.85 28.20 19.94
C LYS A 642 -16.53 29.11 18.91
N ASP A 643 -15.84 29.39 17.79
CA ASP A 643 -16.36 30.25 16.72
C ASP A 643 -17.27 29.48 15.76
N LEU A 644 -17.24 28.14 15.83
CA LEU A 644 -18.07 27.29 14.98
C LEU A 644 -19.53 27.28 15.44
N LYS A 645 -20.43 27.48 14.49
CA LYS A 645 -21.87 27.39 14.71
C LYS A 645 -22.49 26.39 13.74
N PRO A 646 -23.49 25.60 14.16
CA PRO A 646 -24.27 24.77 13.26
C PRO A 646 -24.79 25.59 12.06
N GLY A 647 -24.69 25.03 10.88
CA GLY A 647 -25.07 25.69 9.62
C GLY A 647 -23.96 26.51 8.94
N MET A 648 -22.80 26.72 9.58
CA MET A 648 -21.67 27.38 8.93
C MET A 648 -21.14 26.52 7.76
N VAL A 649 -20.92 27.17 6.63
CA VAL A 649 -20.26 26.56 5.46
C VAL A 649 -18.78 26.91 5.49
N LEU A 650 -17.95 25.88 5.51
CA LEU A 650 -16.49 26.03 5.57
C LEU A 650 -15.83 25.23 4.45
N THR A 651 -14.66 25.67 4.07
CA THR A 651 -13.79 24.90 3.18
C THR A 651 -12.73 24.23 4.02
N GLY A 652 -12.52 22.93 3.80
CA GLY A 652 -11.53 22.15 4.54
C GLY A 652 -10.76 21.22 3.63
N THR A 653 -9.72 20.63 4.18
CA THR A 653 -8.88 19.64 3.50
C THR A 653 -9.09 18.26 4.13
N VAL A 654 -9.32 17.24 3.31
CA VAL A 654 -9.47 15.86 3.75
C VAL A 654 -8.14 15.36 4.32
N ARG A 655 -8.14 14.98 5.61
CA ARG A 655 -6.96 14.48 6.33
C ARG A 655 -6.88 12.96 6.33
N ASN A 656 -8.02 12.31 6.48
CA ASN A 656 -8.08 10.85 6.54
C ASN A 656 -9.43 10.35 6.02
N VAL A 657 -9.40 9.19 5.36
CA VAL A 657 -10.58 8.49 4.85
C VAL A 657 -10.61 7.11 5.46
N ILE A 658 -11.68 6.80 6.19
CA ILE A 658 -11.88 5.54 6.90
C ILE A 658 -13.25 4.93 6.56
N ASP A 659 -13.49 3.69 6.93
CA ASP A 659 -14.70 2.95 6.55
C ASP A 659 -16.01 3.66 6.91
N PHE A 660 -16.05 4.35 8.04
CA PHE A 660 -17.26 5.02 8.54
C PHE A 660 -17.33 6.53 8.27
N GLY A 661 -16.31 7.12 7.64
CA GLY A 661 -16.36 8.54 7.33
C GLY A 661 -15.05 9.17 6.88
N VAL A 662 -15.05 10.49 6.87
CA VAL A 662 -13.95 11.33 6.40
C VAL A 662 -13.58 12.34 7.49
N PHE A 663 -12.32 12.44 7.83
CA PHE A 663 -11.80 13.51 8.70
C PHE A 663 -11.35 14.68 7.85
N VAL A 664 -11.87 15.86 8.18
CA VAL A 664 -11.63 17.10 7.43
C VAL A 664 -11.05 18.16 8.36
N ASP A 665 -9.90 18.69 7.97
CA ASP A 665 -9.31 19.86 8.61
C ASP A 665 -10.01 21.13 8.09
N ILE A 666 -10.79 21.76 8.95
CA ILE A 666 -11.52 23.02 8.68
C ILE A 666 -10.81 24.26 9.22
N GLY A 667 -9.58 24.11 9.70
CA GLY A 667 -8.77 25.22 10.25
C GLY A 667 -8.93 25.49 11.72
N VAL A 668 -9.61 24.60 12.44
CA VAL A 668 -9.57 24.53 13.91
C VAL A 668 -8.65 23.38 14.31
N HIS A 669 -8.12 23.39 15.55
CA HIS A 669 -7.16 22.37 16.00
C HIS A 669 -7.76 20.98 16.26
N GLN A 670 -8.91 20.71 15.70
CA GLN A 670 -9.62 19.44 15.76
C GLN A 670 -10.24 19.15 14.41
N ASP A 671 -9.91 18.00 13.83
CA ASP A 671 -10.55 17.58 12.60
C ASP A 671 -12.03 17.30 12.82
N GLY A 672 -12.85 17.75 11.88
CA GLY A 672 -14.27 17.43 11.86
C GLY A 672 -14.51 16.09 11.16
N LEU A 673 -15.50 15.33 11.64
CA LEU A 673 -15.91 14.07 11.05
C LEU A 673 -17.12 14.26 10.14
N VAL A 674 -16.99 13.86 8.88
CA VAL A 674 -18.09 13.64 7.96
C VAL A 674 -18.42 12.16 8.00
N HIS A 675 -19.52 11.76 8.64
CA HIS A 675 -19.96 10.37 8.66
C HIS A 675 -20.27 9.91 7.23
N ILE A 676 -20.09 8.62 6.92
CA ILE A 676 -20.30 8.06 5.58
C ILE A 676 -21.67 8.44 4.98
N SER A 677 -22.73 8.51 5.80
CA SER A 677 -24.07 8.96 5.39
C SER A 677 -24.18 10.44 5.01
N GLN A 678 -23.16 11.23 5.33
CA GLN A 678 -23.08 12.68 5.09
C GLN A 678 -22.08 13.06 3.98
N VAL A 679 -21.44 12.06 3.36
CA VAL A 679 -20.44 12.29 2.30
C VAL A 679 -21.10 12.61 0.96
N ALA A 680 -22.14 11.86 0.59
CA ALA A 680 -22.84 12.04 -0.69
C ALA A 680 -24.34 11.74 -0.57
N ASP A 681 -25.12 12.22 -1.53
CA ASP A 681 -26.58 11.96 -1.60
C ASP A 681 -26.94 10.55 -2.07
N LYS A 682 -25.98 9.83 -2.63
CA LYS A 682 -26.12 8.44 -3.06
C LYS A 682 -25.54 7.47 -2.05
N PHE A 683 -26.01 6.23 -2.06
CA PHE A 683 -25.39 5.16 -1.27
C PHE A 683 -23.96 4.88 -1.77
N ILE A 684 -23.01 4.89 -0.87
CA ILE A 684 -21.61 4.53 -1.10
C ILE A 684 -21.19 3.44 -0.13
N LYS A 685 -20.35 2.52 -0.59
CA LYS A 685 -19.82 1.44 0.26
C LYS A 685 -18.65 1.91 1.10
N HIS A 686 -17.83 2.80 0.54
CA HIS A 686 -16.68 3.40 1.21
C HIS A 686 -16.53 4.86 0.81
N PRO A 687 -16.14 5.76 1.75
CA PRO A 687 -16.00 7.18 1.43
C PRO A 687 -14.97 7.50 0.34
N SER A 688 -13.97 6.63 0.13
CA SER A 688 -12.97 6.78 -0.95
C SER A 688 -13.55 6.72 -2.37
N GLU A 689 -14.81 6.31 -2.53
CA GLU A 689 -15.52 6.39 -3.81
C GLU A 689 -15.83 7.84 -4.20
N VAL A 690 -15.78 8.76 -3.27
CA VAL A 690 -16.17 10.17 -3.45
C VAL A 690 -15.01 11.12 -3.21
N VAL A 691 -14.19 10.87 -2.20
CA VAL A 691 -13.09 11.76 -1.80
C VAL A 691 -11.81 11.00 -1.49
N SER A 692 -10.70 11.70 -1.65
CA SER A 692 -9.35 11.24 -1.32
C SER A 692 -8.70 12.16 -0.30
N VAL A 693 -7.69 11.65 0.42
CA VAL A 693 -6.85 12.47 1.32
C VAL A 693 -6.20 13.59 0.51
N GLY A 694 -6.23 14.80 1.05
CA GLY A 694 -5.72 16.00 0.39
C GLY A 694 -6.76 16.77 -0.43
N ASP A 695 -7.94 16.20 -0.70
CA ASP A 695 -9.00 16.91 -1.40
C ASP A 695 -9.47 18.12 -0.60
N VAL A 696 -9.75 19.22 -1.29
CA VAL A 696 -10.38 20.41 -0.74
C VAL A 696 -11.89 20.28 -0.92
N VAL A 697 -12.63 20.28 0.18
CA VAL A 697 -14.08 20.05 0.19
C VAL A 697 -14.82 21.16 0.92
N LYS A 698 -16.05 21.47 0.48
CA LYS A 698 -16.97 22.27 1.26
C LYS A 698 -17.76 21.41 2.22
N VAL A 699 -17.88 21.87 3.44
CA VAL A 699 -18.60 21.19 4.51
C VAL A 699 -19.52 22.16 5.25
N VAL A 700 -20.60 21.61 5.78
CA VAL A 700 -21.50 22.35 6.70
C VAL A 700 -21.30 21.78 8.09
N VAL A 701 -21.15 22.65 9.08
CA VAL A 701 -21.09 22.27 10.48
C VAL A 701 -22.48 21.81 10.93
N LEU A 702 -22.58 20.56 11.38
CA LEU A 702 -23.82 19.98 11.90
C LEU A 702 -23.92 20.19 13.42
N GLU A 703 -22.85 19.83 14.14
CA GLU A 703 -22.80 19.88 15.59
C GLU A 703 -21.37 20.11 16.07
N VAL A 704 -21.23 20.85 17.16
CA VAL A 704 -19.94 21.08 17.83
C VAL A 704 -20.11 20.72 19.32
N ASP A 705 -19.36 19.72 19.78
CA ASP A 705 -19.26 19.33 21.19
C ASP A 705 -17.86 19.71 21.71
N GLU A 706 -17.77 20.89 22.32
CA GLU A 706 -16.51 21.40 22.85
C GLU A 706 -15.94 20.55 23.99
N LYS A 707 -16.80 19.91 24.78
CA LYS A 707 -16.39 19.07 25.93
C LYS A 707 -15.71 17.77 25.45
N LYS A 708 -16.27 17.17 24.43
CA LYS A 708 -15.75 15.93 23.82
C LYS A 708 -14.75 16.22 22.69
N LYS A 709 -14.53 17.49 22.36
CA LYS A 709 -13.71 17.91 21.21
C LYS A 709 -14.13 17.22 19.91
N ARG A 710 -15.43 17.20 19.62
CA ARG A 710 -15.99 16.59 18.42
C ARG A 710 -16.72 17.61 17.57
N ILE A 711 -16.49 17.54 16.27
CA ILE A 711 -17.14 18.38 15.27
C ILE A 711 -17.74 17.42 14.23
N SER A 712 -19.06 17.50 14.04
CA SER A 712 -19.79 16.75 13.03
C SER A 712 -20.05 17.63 11.83
N LEU A 713 -19.68 17.14 10.65
CA LEU A 713 -19.75 17.85 9.38
C LEU A 713 -20.61 17.09 8.36
N SER A 714 -21.10 17.82 7.35
CA SER A 714 -21.79 17.26 6.20
C SER A 714 -21.23 17.84 4.90
N MET A 715 -20.87 16.96 3.98
CA MET A 715 -20.50 17.36 2.62
C MET A 715 -21.73 17.46 1.73
N LYS A 716 -22.71 16.55 1.88
CA LYS A 716 -23.93 16.55 1.06
C LYS A 716 -24.83 17.76 1.23
N GLN A 717 -24.79 18.41 2.39
CA GLN A 717 -25.54 19.64 2.65
C GLN A 717 -24.81 20.91 2.23
N ALA A 718 -23.54 20.80 1.84
CA ALA A 718 -22.75 21.93 1.40
C ALA A 718 -23.12 22.34 -0.03
N PRO A 719 -23.14 23.66 -0.36
CA PRO A 719 -23.34 24.10 -1.72
C PRO A 719 -22.19 23.64 -2.62
N ALA A 720 -22.50 23.32 -3.86
CA ALA A 720 -21.48 22.94 -4.84
C ALA A 720 -20.43 24.06 -5.02
N PHE A 721 -19.21 23.70 -5.39
CA PHE A 721 -18.22 24.69 -5.82
C PHE A 721 -18.77 25.39 -7.06
N SER A 722 -18.95 26.71 -6.97
CA SER A 722 -19.37 27.57 -8.08
C SER A 722 -18.21 27.79 -9.02
#